data_5104bbe81da3de2baea32166dfdb4bad
#
_entry.id   5104bbe81da3de2baea32166dfdb4bad
#
_cell.length_a   1.000
_cell.length_b   1.000
_cell.length_c   1.000
_cell.angle_alpha   90.00
_cell.angle_beta   90.00
_cell.angle_gamma   90.00
#
_symmetry.space_group_name_H-M   'P 1'
#
loop_
_entity.id
_entity.type
_entity.pdbx_description
1 polymer ?
#
loop_
_entity_poly.entity_id
_entity_poly.type
_entity_poly.pdbx_seq_one_letter_code
_entity_poly.pdbx_strand_id
1 'polypeptide(L)'
;RDIAIANINPDIVYIINLFEGHSDNYTVSIPVDNVPWKTVCVCHDLIPLLNSEHYLRDPNFREFYMNKLAEFEQADAFFAISQSAAQELIEYTNVPASRVHHISSAVGEEFSPQEYSADEILVLKKKYKLPDEYILTLAMIEPRKNVEALIKAYSQLSKSLQQRYPMVLAYKVDPDDLERILTLAENYGLARNQLIFTGFLANDDLIALYTLCKLFVFPSLHEGFGLPPLEAMRCGAATLGSNVTSLPEVIGWDEAMFDPRDVNDIRQLMEKALTDDAFFIALKVHALTQSAKFSWANTAKLAIDGFSRLLMEKKDHVPLSVADICASRFAAIQEIDVLSEVDRLGLAWAVARNSFKKHQRKLLVDISVLVKHDAKTGIQRVSRSILSELLKSGVEGYEVRAVYYTPGECYRYANAYLSRHFNCEFASDEPVLFSKDDILIVTDRTEHLFSKGATPIDYIRSAGAFVCFLVHDILPLRRPEWSVEGIQREFPIWLSCLAEHADRLICVSASVAEDVKLWIAENNHWVNANPLLKISNFHLGADIDNSLPSTGMPENADELLAKVAAEPSFIMVGTIEPRKGHAQTLAAFEQLWQQGKNDNLFIIGKQGWKVDALCERLRHHPQLNKKLFWLQNISDEFLSKLYTQSRALIFASLGEGFGLPLIEAAQKKLPVIIRDIPVFREIAQQHAFYFSGEAPENIAKAIEEWLILYEKNIHPRSENINWLTWKQSTQFLLENLPIISPAVNK
;
A
#
# COMPACT_ATOMS: atom_id res chain seq x y z
N ARG A 1 12.31 5.73 -21.18
CA ARG A 1 12.83 4.44 -20.76
C ARG A 1 14.32 4.30 -21.13
N ASP A 2 14.72 4.33 -22.41
CA ASP A 2 16.10 4.09 -22.85
C ASP A 2 17.10 5.08 -22.23
N ILE A 3 16.70 6.34 -22.03
CA ILE A 3 17.51 7.34 -21.32
C ILE A 3 17.76 6.92 -19.88
N ALA A 4 16.74 6.41 -19.18
CA ALA A 4 16.88 5.92 -17.81
C ALA A 4 17.83 4.71 -17.75
N ILE A 5 17.68 3.76 -18.67
CA ILE A 5 18.55 2.59 -18.77
C ILE A 5 20.00 3.01 -19.06
N ALA A 6 20.20 3.91 -20.03
CA ALA A 6 21.52 4.43 -20.36
C ALA A 6 22.22 5.11 -19.17
N ASN A 7 21.46 5.81 -18.33
CA ASN A 7 22.00 6.44 -17.12
C ASN A 7 22.39 5.43 -16.03
N ILE A 8 21.70 4.28 -15.94
CA ILE A 8 22.09 3.18 -15.05
C ILE A 8 23.36 2.51 -15.55
N ASN A 9 23.60 2.56 -16.86
CA ASN A 9 24.73 1.95 -17.56
C ASN A 9 24.89 0.44 -17.25
N PRO A 10 23.84 -0.37 -17.45
CA PRO A 10 23.90 -1.81 -17.20
C PRO A 10 24.68 -2.51 -18.33
N ASP A 11 25.25 -3.67 -18.03
CA ASP A 11 25.80 -4.55 -19.04
C ASP A 11 24.69 -5.29 -19.82
N ILE A 12 23.62 -5.67 -19.11
CA ILE A 12 22.48 -6.41 -19.67
C ILE A 12 21.15 -5.79 -19.19
N VAL A 13 20.21 -5.68 -20.12
CA VAL A 13 18.79 -5.41 -19.82
C VAL A 13 18.01 -6.70 -20.06
N TYR A 14 17.43 -7.25 -18.99
CA TYR A 14 16.66 -8.48 -19.02
C TYR A 14 15.16 -8.17 -19.03
N ILE A 15 14.47 -8.53 -20.11
CA ILE A 15 13.05 -8.30 -20.33
C ILE A 15 12.30 -9.62 -20.12
N ILE A 16 11.55 -9.71 -19.03
CA ILE A 16 10.81 -10.92 -18.68
C ILE A 16 9.58 -11.10 -19.57
N ASN A 17 8.87 -9.99 -19.87
CA ASN A 17 7.73 -10.01 -20.79
C ASN A 17 7.75 -8.76 -21.67
N LEU A 18 7.85 -8.93 -22.98
CA LEU A 18 7.83 -7.84 -23.96
C LEU A 18 6.41 -7.49 -24.42
N PHE A 19 5.47 -8.44 -24.33
CA PHE A 19 4.11 -8.32 -24.90
C PHE A 19 3.12 -7.62 -23.95
N GLU A 20 3.60 -6.76 -23.08
CA GLU A 20 2.83 -5.86 -22.21
C GLU A 20 2.54 -4.53 -22.92
N GLY A 21 1.53 -3.80 -22.46
CA GLY A 21 1.22 -2.43 -22.92
C GLY A 21 0.09 -2.31 -23.94
N HIS A 22 -0.70 -3.38 -24.21
CA HIS A 22 -1.88 -3.30 -25.07
C HIS A 22 -3.09 -2.74 -24.32
N SER A 23 -3.36 -3.22 -23.12
CA SER A 23 -4.51 -2.84 -22.30
C SER A 23 -4.15 -2.11 -21.00
N ASP A 24 -2.88 -1.81 -20.81
CA ASP A 24 -2.33 -1.16 -19.63
C ASP A 24 -1.34 -0.04 -20.04
N ASN A 25 -0.79 0.64 -19.04
CA ASN A 25 0.15 1.76 -19.24
C ASN A 25 1.63 1.33 -19.20
N TYR A 26 1.94 0.04 -19.32
CA TYR A 26 3.33 -0.42 -19.33
C TYR A 26 4.01 -0.09 -20.66
N THR A 27 5.24 0.42 -20.56
CA THR A 27 6.07 0.72 -21.73
C THR A 27 7.28 -0.20 -21.74
N VAL A 28 7.21 -1.26 -22.51
CA VAL A 28 8.30 -2.21 -22.72
C VAL A 28 8.65 -2.19 -24.20
N SER A 29 9.93 -2.03 -24.52
CA SER A 29 10.42 -2.01 -25.91
C SER A 29 11.86 -2.48 -25.98
N ILE A 30 12.33 -2.87 -27.17
CA ILE A 30 13.72 -3.16 -27.45
C ILE A 30 14.28 -2.01 -28.31
N PRO A 31 15.42 -1.40 -27.93
CA PRO A 31 16.00 -0.34 -28.72
C PRO A 31 16.51 -0.87 -30.06
N VAL A 32 16.25 -0.13 -31.14
CA VAL A 32 16.70 -0.47 -32.50
C VAL A 32 18.16 -0.01 -32.73
N ASP A 33 18.63 0.97 -31.95
CA ASP A 33 19.96 1.57 -32.10
C ASP A 33 21.04 0.81 -31.34
N ASN A 34 22.31 1.12 -31.64
CA ASN A 34 23.49 0.60 -30.94
C ASN A 34 23.59 1.14 -29.50
N VAL A 35 22.79 0.59 -28.61
CA VAL A 35 22.85 0.92 -27.20
C VAL A 35 24.06 0.26 -26.50
N PRO A 36 24.58 0.84 -25.39
CA PRO A 36 25.77 0.31 -24.71
C PRO A 36 25.53 -1.03 -23.97
N TRP A 37 24.29 -1.45 -23.78
CA TRP A 37 23.95 -2.71 -23.11
C TRP A 37 23.54 -3.80 -24.11
N LYS A 38 23.51 -5.04 -23.63
CA LYS A 38 22.90 -6.18 -24.31
C LYS A 38 21.44 -6.35 -23.86
N THR A 39 20.53 -6.74 -24.74
CA THR A 39 19.12 -7.01 -24.40
C THR A 39 18.84 -8.49 -24.47
N VAL A 40 18.31 -9.04 -23.40
CA VAL A 40 17.87 -10.44 -23.30
C VAL A 40 16.38 -10.48 -23.04
N CYS A 41 15.63 -11.26 -23.84
CA CYS A 41 14.20 -11.43 -23.68
C CYS A 41 13.85 -12.86 -23.27
N VAL A 42 12.83 -13.00 -22.42
CA VAL A 42 12.25 -14.32 -22.15
C VAL A 42 11.26 -14.69 -23.25
N CYS A 43 11.39 -15.89 -23.79
CA CYS A 43 10.40 -16.52 -24.66
C CYS A 43 9.54 -17.48 -23.82
N HIS A 44 8.32 -17.08 -23.51
CA HIS A 44 7.36 -17.93 -22.83
C HIS A 44 6.72 -18.95 -23.78
N ASP A 45 6.23 -18.48 -24.91
CA ASP A 45 5.66 -19.26 -26.02
C ASP A 45 5.42 -18.36 -27.23
N LEU A 46 5.02 -18.97 -28.32
CA LEU A 46 4.49 -18.29 -29.51
C LEU A 46 3.04 -18.70 -29.81
N ILE A 47 2.28 -19.10 -28.80
CA ILE A 47 0.90 -19.59 -28.94
C ILE A 47 0.01 -18.61 -29.70
N PRO A 48 0.03 -17.28 -29.48
CA PRO A 48 -0.79 -16.38 -30.27
C PRO A 48 -0.45 -16.35 -31.76
N LEU A 49 0.83 -16.53 -32.12
CA LEU A 49 1.27 -16.62 -33.52
C LEU A 49 0.81 -17.93 -34.14
N LEU A 50 1.04 -19.06 -33.47
CA LEU A 50 0.79 -20.40 -33.97
C LEU A 50 -0.69 -20.76 -34.03
N ASN A 51 -1.51 -20.09 -33.22
CA ASN A 51 -2.97 -20.21 -33.20
C ASN A 51 -3.65 -18.88 -33.54
N SER A 52 -3.15 -18.19 -34.57
CA SER A 52 -3.54 -16.83 -34.93
C SER A 52 -5.03 -16.67 -35.26
N GLU A 53 -5.66 -17.72 -35.81
CA GLU A 53 -7.12 -17.74 -36.08
C GLU A 53 -7.96 -17.61 -34.81
N HIS A 54 -7.41 -17.96 -33.65
CA HIS A 54 -8.08 -17.85 -32.37
C HIS A 54 -7.68 -16.59 -31.62
N TYR A 55 -6.39 -16.32 -31.47
CA TYR A 55 -5.87 -15.25 -30.61
C TYR A 55 -5.71 -13.90 -31.31
N LEU A 56 -5.46 -13.89 -32.62
CA LEU A 56 -5.19 -12.66 -33.36
C LEU A 56 -6.38 -12.26 -34.28
N ARG A 57 -7.61 -12.46 -33.81
CA ARG A 57 -8.84 -12.07 -34.49
C ARG A 57 -9.10 -10.58 -34.45
N ASP A 58 -8.82 -9.94 -33.32
CA ASP A 58 -8.92 -8.49 -33.18
C ASP A 58 -7.79 -7.82 -33.97
N PRO A 59 -8.12 -6.95 -34.94
CA PRO A 59 -7.11 -6.31 -35.77
C PRO A 59 -6.11 -5.46 -35.01
N ASN A 60 -6.55 -4.77 -33.95
CA ASN A 60 -5.68 -3.90 -33.15
C ASN A 60 -4.71 -4.72 -32.31
N PHE A 61 -5.20 -5.80 -31.67
CA PHE A 61 -4.34 -6.71 -30.93
C PHE A 61 -3.37 -7.45 -31.85
N ARG A 62 -3.82 -7.84 -33.05
CA ARG A 62 -2.95 -8.45 -34.07
C ARG A 62 -1.82 -7.51 -34.48
N GLU A 63 -2.13 -6.26 -34.78
CA GLU A 63 -1.13 -5.25 -35.14
C GLU A 63 -0.14 -5.04 -33.99
N PHE A 64 -0.64 -4.85 -32.76
CA PHE A 64 0.19 -4.75 -31.57
C PHE A 64 1.13 -5.96 -31.42
N TYR A 65 0.59 -7.19 -31.48
CA TYR A 65 1.36 -8.41 -31.31
C TYR A 65 2.45 -8.56 -32.36
N MET A 66 2.12 -8.30 -33.63
CA MET A 66 3.09 -8.42 -34.74
C MET A 66 4.20 -7.36 -34.65
N ASN A 67 3.87 -6.14 -34.21
CA ASN A 67 4.86 -5.09 -33.97
C ASN A 67 5.80 -5.50 -32.81
N LYS A 68 5.25 -6.06 -31.73
CA LYS A 68 6.02 -6.58 -30.61
C LYS A 68 6.90 -7.76 -30.99
N LEU A 69 6.41 -8.64 -31.87
CA LEU A 69 7.20 -9.76 -32.36
C LEU A 69 8.40 -9.26 -33.21
N ALA A 70 8.18 -8.26 -34.05
CA ALA A 70 9.28 -7.64 -34.83
C ALA A 70 10.33 -6.95 -33.93
N GLU A 71 9.88 -6.32 -32.84
CA GLU A 71 10.77 -5.81 -31.78
C GLU A 71 11.52 -6.96 -31.09
N PHE A 72 10.79 -8.02 -30.72
CA PHE A 72 11.33 -9.18 -30.03
C PHE A 72 12.53 -9.78 -30.77
N GLU A 73 12.45 -9.97 -32.07
CA GLU A 73 13.51 -10.51 -32.93
C GLU A 73 14.82 -9.68 -32.90
N GLN A 74 14.76 -8.43 -32.42
CA GLN A 74 15.95 -7.56 -32.32
C GLN A 74 16.79 -7.78 -31.06
N ALA A 75 16.31 -8.58 -30.06
CA ALA A 75 17.07 -8.85 -28.85
C ALA A 75 18.41 -9.55 -29.14
N ASP A 76 19.44 -9.25 -28.34
CA ASP A 76 20.75 -9.89 -28.46
C ASP A 76 20.70 -11.41 -28.14
N ALA A 77 19.83 -11.81 -27.18
CA ALA A 77 19.62 -13.22 -26.84
C ALA A 77 18.21 -13.48 -26.29
N PHE A 78 17.80 -14.73 -26.31
CA PHE A 78 16.49 -15.21 -25.88
C PHE A 78 16.65 -16.33 -24.86
N PHE A 79 15.89 -16.23 -23.78
CA PHE A 79 15.81 -17.26 -22.75
C PHE A 79 14.47 -17.95 -22.84
N ALA A 80 14.43 -19.14 -23.45
CA ALA A 80 13.22 -19.92 -23.59
C ALA A 80 12.96 -20.75 -22.34
N ILE A 81 11.69 -20.73 -21.88
CA ILE A 81 11.28 -21.45 -20.66
C ILE A 81 11.14 -22.95 -20.85
N SER A 82 11.16 -23.42 -22.10
CA SER A 82 11.15 -24.85 -22.46
C SER A 82 11.94 -25.08 -23.73
N GLN A 83 12.31 -26.33 -23.98
CA GLN A 83 12.96 -26.70 -25.23
C GLN A 83 11.98 -26.58 -26.41
N SER A 84 10.71 -26.85 -26.18
CA SER A 84 9.65 -26.63 -27.16
C SER A 84 9.53 -25.17 -27.55
N ALA A 85 9.45 -24.25 -26.57
CA ALA A 85 9.40 -22.81 -26.85
C ALA A 85 10.66 -22.31 -27.57
N ALA A 86 11.84 -22.88 -27.24
CA ALA A 86 13.07 -22.58 -27.95
C ALA A 86 13.01 -23.02 -29.42
N GLN A 87 12.51 -24.21 -29.67
CA GLN A 87 12.37 -24.75 -31.02
C GLN A 87 11.36 -23.96 -31.85
N GLU A 88 10.22 -23.62 -31.25
CA GLU A 88 9.19 -22.80 -31.90
C GLU A 88 9.75 -21.41 -32.28
N LEU A 89 10.51 -20.79 -31.39
CA LEU A 89 11.14 -19.50 -31.66
C LEU A 89 12.09 -19.58 -32.88
N ILE A 90 12.89 -20.63 -32.99
CA ILE A 90 13.81 -20.85 -34.11
C ILE A 90 13.06 -21.14 -35.40
N GLU A 91 11.98 -21.90 -35.34
CA GLU A 91 11.26 -22.39 -36.52
C GLU A 91 10.32 -21.33 -37.10
N TYR A 92 9.64 -20.54 -36.25
CA TYR A 92 8.57 -19.65 -36.70
C TYR A 92 8.94 -18.18 -36.69
N THR A 93 10.21 -17.83 -36.37
CA THR A 93 10.74 -16.44 -36.44
C THR A 93 12.07 -16.39 -37.17
N ASN A 94 12.60 -15.19 -37.35
CA ASN A 94 13.93 -14.98 -37.95
C ASN A 94 15.08 -15.08 -36.93
N VAL A 95 14.84 -15.58 -35.73
CA VAL A 95 15.83 -15.67 -34.66
C VAL A 95 16.76 -16.85 -34.91
N PRO A 96 18.08 -16.63 -35.03
CA PRO A 96 19.04 -17.71 -35.21
C PRO A 96 19.19 -18.55 -33.92
N ALA A 97 19.35 -19.84 -34.06
CA ALA A 97 19.50 -20.76 -32.93
C ALA A 97 20.66 -20.39 -31.97
N SER A 98 21.69 -19.70 -32.47
CA SER A 98 22.82 -19.25 -31.65
C SER A 98 22.44 -18.20 -30.59
N ARG A 99 21.31 -17.49 -30.76
CA ARG A 99 20.81 -16.51 -29.77
C ARG A 99 19.82 -17.11 -28.78
N VAL A 100 19.40 -18.36 -28.97
CA VAL A 100 18.35 -18.99 -28.14
C VAL A 100 18.98 -19.90 -27.09
N HIS A 101 18.69 -19.66 -25.83
CA HIS A 101 19.14 -20.45 -24.68
C HIS A 101 17.95 -21.00 -23.92
N HIS A 102 17.90 -22.31 -23.70
CA HIS A 102 16.92 -22.94 -22.85
C HIS A 102 17.32 -22.76 -21.39
N ILE A 103 16.46 -22.12 -20.59
CA ILE A 103 16.68 -21.88 -19.16
C ILE A 103 15.76 -22.69 -18.26
N SER A 104 14.76 -23.39 -18.85
CA SER A 104 13.68 -24.06 -18.12
C SER A 104 12.80 -23.11 -17.29
N SER A 105 11.77 -23.65 -16.66
CA SER A 105 10.95 -22.98 -15.66
C SER A 105 10.82 -23.91 -14.44
N ALA A 106 10.18 -23.42 -13.37
CA ALA A 106 9.98 -24.18 -12.15
C ALA A 106 8.68 -23.72 -11.47
N VAL A 107 8.31 -24.40 -10.38
CA VAL A 107 7.23 -24.01 -9.49
C VAL A 107 7.78 -23.63 -8.11
N GLY A 108 7.00 -22.88 -7.33
CA GLY A 108 7.39 -22.47 -5.98
C GLY A 108 7.57 -23.67 -5.02
N GLU A 109 8.32 -23.43 -3.94
CA GLU A 109 8.60 -24.47 -2.93
C GLU A 109 7.35 -24.87 -2.13
N GLU A 110 6.32 -24.02 -2.12
CA GLU A 110 5.01 -24.28 -1.52
C GLU A 110 4.31 -25.48 -2.15
N PHE A 111 4.55 -25.74 -3.45
CA PHE A 111 4.06 -26.97 -4.10
C PHE A 111 4.90 -28.16 -3.65
N SER A 112 4.41 -28.86 -2.65
CA SER A 112 5.03 -30.05 -2.08
C SER A 112 3.96 -30.94 -1.44
N PRO A 113 4.18 -32.25 -1.28
CA PRO A 113 3.23 -33.10 -0.62
C PRO A 113 2.96 -32.61 0.80
N GLN A 114 1.68 -32.40 1.12
CA GLN A 114 1.24 -31.93 2.42
C GLN A 114 0.45 -33.05 3.14
N GLU A 115 0.54 -33.08 4.46
CA GLU A 115 -0.30 -33.95 5.29
C GLU A 115 -1.48 -33.12 5.81
N TYR A 116 -2.70 -33.61 5.58
CA TYR A 116 -3.94 -32.98 6.03
C TYR A 116 -4.65 -33.86 7.07
N SER A 117 -5.10 -33.27 8.14
CA SER A 117 -5.96 -33.93 9.12
C SER A 117 -7.33 -34.24 8.54
N ALA A 118 -8.04 -35.20 9.13
CA ALA A 118 -9.39 -35.56 8.69
C ALA A 118 -10.37 -34.35 8.72
N ASP A 119 -10.21 -33.45 9.68
CA ASP A 119 -11.03 -32.26 9.81
C ASP A 119 -10.76 -31.23 8.69
N GLU A 120 -9.50 -31.01 8.34
CA GLU A 120 -9.13 -30.13 7.23
C GLU A 120 -9.65 -30.67 5.90
N ILE A 121 -9.52 -31.98 5.66
CA ILE A 121 -10.08 -32.64 4.48
C ILE A 121 -11.61 -32.46 4.44
N LEU A 122 -12.29 -32.60 5.58
CA LEU A 122 -13.74 -32.44 5.64
C LEU A 122 -14.17 -31.00 5.33
N VAL A 123 -13.43 -30.00 5.85
CA VAL A 123 -13.69 -28.59 5.56
C VAL A 123 -13.51 -28.31 4.05
N LEU A 124 -12.42 -28.78 3.44
CA LEU A 124 -12.15 -28.62 2.02
C LEU A 124 -13.23 -29.29 1.16
N LYS A 125 -13.61 -30.52 1.48
CA LYS A 125 -14.68 -31.25 0.79
C LYS A 125 -16.00 -30.52 0.87
N LYS A 126 -16.36 -29.98 2.03
CA LYS A 126 -17.57 -29.18 2.18
C LYS A 126 -17.54 -27.88 1.40
N LYS A 127 -16.38 -27.19 1.41
CA LYS A 127 -16.19 -25.91 0.71
C LYS A 127 -16.39 -26.04 -0.80
N TYR A 128 -15.82 -27.06 -1.40
CA TYR A 128 -15.83 -27.27 -2.85
C TYR A 128 -16.74 -28.42 -3.32
N LYS A 129 -17.52 -29.01 -2.42
CA LYS A 129 -18.40 -30.17 -2.69
C LYS A 129 -17.65 -31.37 -3.29
N LEU A 130 -16.41 -31.60 -2.81
CA LEU A 130 -15.56 -32.66 -3.34
C LEU A 130 -16.02 -34.05 -2.91
N PRO A 131 -15.93 -35.08 -3.79
CA PRO A 131 -16.15 -36.49 -3.45
C PRO A 131 -14.96 -37.05 -2.65
N ASP A 132 -15.05 -38.29 -2.22
CA ASP A 132 -13.98 -38.92 -1.48
C ASP A 132 -12.73 -39.17 -2.32
N GLU A 133 -12.92 -39.59 -3.56
CA GLU A 133 -11.88 -39.77 -4.57
C GLU A 133 -12.32 -39.03 -5.85
N TYR A 134 -11.40 -38.37 -6.55
CA TYR A 134 -11.74 -37.62 -7.75
C TYR A 134 -10.58 -37.53 -8.76
N ILE A 135 -10.95 -37.34 -10.02
CA ILE A 135 -10.02 -36.97 -11.09
C ILE A 135 -9.98 -35.41 -11.09
N LEU A 136 -8.80 -34.84 -11.08
CA LEU A 136 -8.60 -33.38 -11.12
C LEU A 136 -8.09 -32.95 -12.49
N THR A 137 -8.62 -31.87 -13.00
CA THR A 137 -8.01 -31.09 -14.10
C THR A 137 -8.02 -29.60 -13.77
N LEU A 138 -6.95 -28.91 -14.13
CA LEU A 138 -6.83 -27.47 -14.04
C LEU A 138 -6.85 -26.88 -15.44
N ALA A 139 -7.99 -26.44 -15.90
CA ALA A 139 -8.08 -25.94 -17.25
C ALA A 139 -9.15 -24.86 -17.41
N MET A 140 -8.75 -23.75 -18.03
CA MET A 140 -9.70 -22.76 -18.57
C MET A 140 -10.55 -23.41 -19.66
N ILE A 141 -11.77 -22.93 -19.85
CA ILE A 141 -12.62 -23.32 -20.97
C ILE A 141 -12.15 -22.58 -22.23
N GLU A 142 -11.04 -23.06 -22.75
CA GLU A 142 -10.35 -22.52 -23.92
C GLU A 142 -10.02 -23.70 -24.86
N PRO A 143 -10.19 -23.56 -26.19
CA PRO A 143 -9.98 -24.67 -27.13
C PRO A 143 -8.64 -25.37 -26.96
N ARG A 144 -7.58 -24.61 -26.73
CA ARG A 144 -6.24 -25.10 -26.51
C ARG A 144 -6.11 -26.04 -25.29
N LYS A 145 -6.88 -25.78 -24.25
CA LYS A 145 -6.88 -26.59 -23.01
C LYS A 145 -7.63 -27.91 -23.18
N ASN A 146 -8.39 -28.10 -24.28
CA ASN A 146 -8.96 -29.35 -24.72
C ASN A 146 -9.86 -30.08 -23.70
N VAL A 147 -10.54 -29.30 -22.84
CA VAL A 147 -11.41 -29.83 -21.78
C VAL A 147 -12.54 -30.66 -22.36
N GLU A 148 -13.05 -30.33 -23.54
CA GLU A 148 -14.14 -31.05 -24.21
C GLU A 148 -13.74 -32.48 -24.56
N ALA A 149 -12.51 -32.72 -25.09
CA ALA A 149 -12.00 -34.06 -25.38
C ALA A 149 -11.82 -34.87 -24.09
N LEU A 150 -11.37 -34.24 -23.00
CA LEU A 150 -11.25 -34.91 -21.70
C LEU A 150 -12.62 -35.36 -21.17
N ILE A 151 -13.63 -34.48 -21.21
CA ILE A 151 -15.00 -34.82 -20.81
C ILE A 151 -15.56 -35.97 -21.66
N LYS A 152 -15.32 -35.94 -22.97
CA LYS A 152 -15.72 -37.01 -23.87
C LYS A 152 -15.01 -38.33 -23.54
N ALA A 153 -13.71 -38.34 -23.25
CA ALA A 153 -12.95 -39.48 -22.82
C ALA A 153 -13.49 -40.04 -21.48
N TYR A 154 -13.71 -39.16 -20.51
CA TYR A 154 -14.29 -39.51 -19.22
C TYR A 154 -15.69 -40.14 -19.36
N SER A 155 -16.53 -39.65 -20.26
CA SER A 155 -17.87 -40.18 -20.48
C SER A 155 -17.87 -41.62 -21.00
N GLN A 156 -16.76 -42.07 -21.61
CA GLN A 156 -16.55 -43.40 -22.13
C GLN A 156 -15.95 -44.40 -21.13
N LEU A 157 -15.59 -43.94 -19.93
CA LEU A 157 -15.21 -44.84 -18.83
C LEU A 157 -16.40 -45.68 -18.34
N SER A 158 -16.16 -46.80 -17.70
CA SER A 158 -17.23 -47.59 -17.09
C SER A 158 -18.03 -46.76 -16.07
N LYS A 159 -19.33 -47.05 -15.95
CA LYS A 159 -20.20 -46.31 -15.00
C LYS A 159 -19.73 -46.46 -13.57
N SER A 160 -19.11 -47.57 -13.20
CA SER A 160 -18.51 -47.79 -11.88
C SER A 160 -17.32 -46.85 -11.62
N LEU A 161 -16.46 -46.62 -12.61
CA LEU A 161 -15.35 -45.67 -12.49
C LEU A 161 -15.84 -44.22 -12.42
N GLN A 162 -16.83 -43.85 -13.26
CA GLN A 162 -17.42 -42.52 -13.24
C GLN A 162 -18.10 -42.21 -11.89
N GLN A 163 -18.75 -43.18 -11.26
CA GLN A 163 -19.39 -42.99 -9.95
C GLN A 163 -18.35 -42.88 -8.82
N ARG A 164 -17.28 -43.67 -8.90
CA ARG A 164 -16.22 -43.71 -7.89
C ARG A 164 -15.33 -42.45 -7.97
N TYR A 165 -15.05 -41.99 -9.18
CA TYR A 165 -14.10 -40.88 -9.45
C TYR A 165 -14.77 -39.77 -10.25
N PRO A 166 -15.65 -38.95 -9.67
CA PRO A 166 -16.17 -37.75 -10.33
C PRO A 166 -15.03 -36.83 -10.78
N MET A 167 -15.25 -36.04 -11.85
CA MET A 167 -14.24 -35.12 -12.38
C MET A 167 -14.39 -33.77 -11.74
N VAL A 168 -13.31 -33.22 -11.18
CA VAL A 168 -13.20 -31.88 -10.61
C VAL A 168 -12.43 -30.99 -11.59
N LEU A 169 -13.08 -29.89 -12.01
CA LEU A 169 -12.49 -28.86 -12.86
C LEU A 169 -12.16 -27.65 -11.97
N ALA A 170 -10.87 -27.47 -11.71
CA ALA A 170 -10.36 -26.43 -10.83
C ALA A 170 -10.13 -25.13 -11.61
N TYR A 171 -11.18 -24.35 -11.83
CA TYR A 171 -11.14 -23.05 -12.48
C TYR A 171 -12.45 -22.27 -12.27
N LYS A 172 -12.35 -20.93 -12.29
CA LYS A 172 -13.54 -20.06 -12.33
C LYS A 172 -14.06 -20.00 -13.76
N VAL A 173 -15.24 -20.54 -14.01
CA VAL A 173 -15.91 -20.59 -15.31
C VAL A 173 -17.01 -19.53 -15.33
N ASP A 174 -17.14 -18.83 -16.44
CA ASP A 174 -18.26 -17.91 -16.63
C ASP A 174 -19.60 -18.70 -16.77
N PRO A 175 -20.73 -18.12 -16.35
CA PRO A 175 -22.01 -18.82 -16.34
C PRO A 175 -22.41 -19.44 -17.67
N ASP A 176 -22.16 -18.74 -18.79
CA ASP A 176 -22.50 -19.21 -20.15
C ASP A 176 -21.64 -20.41 -20.57
N ASP A 177 -20.33 -20.36 -20.31
CA ASP A 177 -19.42 -21.46 -20.56
C ASP A 177 -19.71 -22.66 -19.66
N LEU A 178 -20.06 -22.42 -18.40
CA LEU A 178 -20.46 -23.47 -17.45
C LEU A 178 -21.66 -24.24 -18.00
N GLU A 179 -22.73 -23.56 -18.41
CA GLU A 179 -23.91 -24.21 -18.94
C GLU A 179 -23.63 -24.93 -20.28
N ARG A 180 -22.80 -24.36 -21.13
CA ARG A 180 -22.32 -24.98 -22.37
C ARG A 180 -21.60 -26.31 -22.10
N ILE A 181 -20.68 -26.33 -21.16
CA ILE A 181 -19.91 -27.55 -20.80
C ILE A 181 -20.80 -28.60 -20.11
N LEU A 182 -21.70 -28.19 -19.25
CA LEU A 182 -22.63 -29.10 -18.60
C LEU A 182 -23.59 -29.74 -19.63
N THR A 183 -24.11 -28.94 -20.58
CA THR A 183 -24.94 -29.44 -21.67
C THR A 183 -24.18 -30.42 -22.57
N LEU A 184 -22.90 -30.11 -22.88
CA LEU A 184 -22.03 -31.03 -23.63
C LEU A 184 -21.84 -32.33 -22.90
N ALA A 185 -21.62 -32.32 -21.59
CA ALA A 185 -21.46 -33.52 -20.77
C ALA A 185 -22.75 -34.39 -20.76
N GLU A 186 -23.92 -33.77 -20.65
CA GLU A 186 -25.22 -34.43 -20.73
C GLU A 186 -25.42 -35.09 -22.09
N ASN A 187 -25.02 -34.49 -23.18
CA ASN A 187 -25.05 -35.05 -24.52
C ASN A 187 -24.14 -36.28 -24.65
N TYR A 188 -23.10 -36.38 -23.84
CA TYR A 188 -22.27 -37.60 -23.73
C TYR A 188 -22.77 -38.59 -22.69
N GLY A 189 -23.95 -38.40 -22.10
CA GLY A 189 -24.58 -39.30 -21.12
C GLY A 189 -23.99 -39.22 -19.71
N LEU A 190 -23.36 -38.10 -19.36
CA LEU A 190 -22.92 -37.83 -18.01
C LEU A 190 -24.02 -37.06 -17.22
N ALA A 191 -24.14 -37.39 -15.96
CA ALA A 191 -25.00 -36.58 -15.05
C ALA A 191 -24.25 -35.32 -14.60
N ARG A 192 -24.95 -34.19 -14.43
CA ARG A 192 -24.35 -32.91 -14.02
C ARG A 192 -23.50 -33.00 -12.77
N ASN A 193 -23.86 -33.84 -11.81
CA ASN A 193 -23.13 -34.04 -10.55
C ASN A 193 -21.83 -34.83 -10.69
N GLN A 194 -21.52 -35.35 -11.88
CA GLN A 194 -20.27 -36.03 -12.19
C GLN A 194 -19.15 -35.05 -12.57
N LEU A 195 -19.52 -33.80 -12.90
CA LEU A 195 -18.59 -32.67 -13.11
C LEU A 195 -18.74 -31.66 -11.99
N ILE A 196 -17.66 -31.39 -11.29
CA ILE A 196 -17.64 -30.48 -10.15
C ILE A 196 -16.74 -29.30 -10.50
N PHE A 197 -17.26 -28.10 -10.45
CA PHE A 197 -16.51 -26.87 -10.70
C PHE A 197 -16.23 -26.18 -9.37
N THR A 198 -14.96 -25.93 -9.07
CA THR A 198 -14.58 -25.33 -7.79
C THR A 198 -14.77 -23.82 -7.73
N GLY A 199 -14.79 -23.15 -8.88
CA GLY A 199 -14.66 -21.71 -8.94
C GLY A 199 -13.22 -21.25 -8.68
N PHE A 200 -13.07 -20.04 -8.13
CA PHE A 200 -11.76 -19.51 -7.76
C PHE A 200 -11.18 -20.28 -6.56
N LEU A 201 -9.90 -20.65 -6.67
CA LEU A 201 -9.14 -21.35 -5.63
C LEU A 201 -8.05 -20.44 -5.07
N ALA A 202 -7.86 -20.46 -3.77
CA ALA A 202 -6.63 -19.99 -3.14
C ALA A 202 -5.49 -21.00 -3.37
N ASN A 203 -4.24 -20.55 -3.36
CA ASN A 203 -3.09 -21.43 -3.61
C ASN A 203 -3.05 -22.62 -2.63
N ASP A 204 -3.30 -22.41 -1.36
CA ASP A 204 -3.29 -23.47 -0.34
C ASP A 204 -4.35 -24.54 -0.64
N ASP A 205 -5.54 -24.14 -1.09
CA ASP A 205 -6.60 -25.05 -1.47
C ASP A 205 -6.24 -25.81 -2.77
N LEU A 206 -5.56 -25.17 -3.72
CA LEU A 206 -5.09 -25.80 -4.94
C LEU A 206 -4.03 -26.88 -4.64
N ILE A 207 -3.08 -26.60 -3.75
CA ILE A 207 -2.09 -27.55 -3.25
C ILE A 207 -2.78 -28.75 -2.61
N ALA A 208 -3.80 -28.51 -1.80
CA ALA A 208 -4.59 -29.57 -1.18
C ALA A 208 -5.35 -30.40 -2.22
N LEU A 209 -5.94 -29.77 -3.25
CA LEU A 209 -6.60 -30.50 -4.33
C LEU A 209 -5.61 -31.40 -5.10
N TYR A 210 -4.42 -30.90 -5.43
CA TYR A 210 -3.37 -31.72 -6.06
C TYR A 210 -2.92 -32.91 -5.18
N THR A 211 -2.71 -32.64 -3.88
CA THR A 211 -2.25 -33.68 -2.94
C THR A 211 -3.29 -34.77 -2.75
N LEU A 212 -4.57 -34.44 -2.73
CA LEU A 212 -5.68 -35.34 -2.39
C LEU A 212 -6.34 -36.00 -3.60
N CYS A 213 -6.07 -35.54 -4.84
CA CYS A 213 -6.69 -36.14 -6.02
C CYS A 213 -6.22 -37.56 -6.25
N LYS A 214 -7.12 -38.40 -6.79
CA LYS A 214 -6.75 -39.73 -7.25
C LYS A 214 -5.87 -39.65 -8.50
N LEU A 215 -6.21 -38.78 -9.43
CA LEU A 215 -5.51 -38.65 -10.71
C LEU A 215 -5.60 -37.23 -11.19
N PHE A 216 -4.48 -36.63 -11.58
CA PHE A 216 -4.45 -35.37 -12.31
C PHE A 216 -4.31 -35.63 -13.81
N VAL A 217 -5.16 -34.98 -14.63
CA VAL A 217 -5.15 -35.14 -16.09
C VAL A 217 -5.08 -33.82 -16.78
N PHE A 218 -4.11 -33.61 -17.66
CA PHE A 218 -3.89 -32.37 -18.36
C PHE A 218 -3.86 -32.55 -19.89
N PRO A 219 -5.00 -32.31 -20.58
CA PRO A 219 -5.19 -32.68 -21.99
C PRO A 219 -4.81 -31.58 -23.00
N SER A 220 -4.03 -30.59 -22.59
CA SER A 220 -3.75 -29.41 -23.42
C SER A 220 -3.13 -29.77 -24.77
N LEU A 221 -3.55 -29.03 -25.81
CA LEU A 221 -3.04 -29.17 -27.17
C LEU A 221 -1.74 -28.41 -27.41
N HIS A 222 -1.46 -27.39 -26.59
CA HIS A 222 -0.27 -26.56 -26.73
C HIS A 222 0.03 -25.83 -25.42
N GLU A 223 1.27 -25.91 -24.92
CA GLU A 223 1.77 -25.20 -23.76
C GLU A 223 3.17 -24.66 -24.00
N GLY A 224 3.46 -23.49 -23.39
CA GLY A 224 4.80 -22.95 -23.38
C GLY A 224 5.74 -23.69 -22.44
N PHE A 225 5.21 -24.23 -21.30
CA PHE A 225 5.94 -25.05 -20.36
C PHE A 225 5.10 -26.19 -19.78
N GLY A 226 4.01 -25.87 -19.09
CA GLY A 226 3.17 -26.85 -18.39
C GLY A 226 3.33 -26.77 -16.87
N LEU A 227 3.15 -25.59 -16.30
CA LEU A 227 3.20 -25.40 -14.84
C LEU A 227 2.18 -26.28 -14.08
N PRO A 228 0.90 -26.40 -14.49
CA PRO A 228 -0.06 -27.20 -13.76
C PRO A 228 0.33 -28.69 -13.60
N PRO A 229 0.81 -29.39 -14.64
CA PRO A 229 1.35 -30.76 -14.45
C PRO A 229 2.54 -30.77 -13.50
N LEU A 230 3.45 -29.81 -13.58
CA LEU A 230 4.60 -29.76 -12.68
C LEU A 230 4.18 -29.51 -11.23
N GLU A 231 3.23 -28.61 -10.99
CA GLU A 231 2.62 -28.34 -9.67
C GLU A 231 1.99 -29.61 -9.07
N ALA A 232 1.17 -30.31 -9.88
CA ALA A 232 0.54 -31.55 -9.46
C ALA A 232 1.58 -32.64 -9.12
N MET A 233 2.60 -32.80 -9.96
CA MET A 233 3.70 -33.73 -9.73
C MET A 233 4.51 -33.38 -8.47
N ARG A 234 4.77 -32.10 -8.22
CA ARG A 234 5.45 -31.66 -6.99
C ARG A 234 4.63 -31.95 -5.74
N CYS A 235 3.30 -31.85 -5.82
CA CYS A 235 2.39 -32.26 -4.73
C CYS A 235 2.21 -33.78 -4.60
N GLY A 236 2.88 -34.59 -5.44
CA GLY A 236 2.84 -36.05 -5.39
C GLY A 236 1.59 -36.66 -6.04
N ALA A 237 0.87 -35.92 -6.90
CA ALA A 237 -0.25 -36.43 -7.66
C ALA A 237 0.19 -37.41 -8.74
N ALA A 238 -0.55 -38.52 -8.93
CA ALA A 238 -0.45 -39.31 -10.12
C ALA A 238 -0.90 -38.46 -11.32
N THR A 239 0.00 -38.21 -12.28
CA THR A 239 -0.22 -37.22 -13.32
C THR A 239 -0.17 -37.86 -14.70
N LEU A 240 -1.19 -37.56 -15.53
CA LEU A 240 -1.22 -37.88 -16.95
C LEU A 240 -1.32 -36.56 -17.74
N GLY A 241 -0.69 -36.52 -18.92
CA GLY A 241 -0.80 -35.36 -19.78
C GLY A 241 -0.61 -35.68 -21.27
N SER A 242 -0.73 -34.61 -22.07
CA SER A 242 -0.55 -34.73 -23.51
C SER A 242 0.91 -34.97 -23.93
N ASN A 243 1.14 -35.63 -25.02
CA ASN A 243 2.48 -35.91 -25.59
C ASN A 243 2.92 -34.83 -26.60
N VAL A 244 2.49 -33.56 -26.41
CA VAL A 244 2.72 -32.48 -27.36
C VAL A 244 3.45 -31.29 -26.71
N THR A 245 4.14 -30.53 -27.54
CA THR A 245 4.87 -29.28 -27.18
C THR A 245 5.83 -29.49 -25.99
N SER A 246 5.72 -28.71 -24.92
CA SER A 246 6.59 -28.75 -23.76
C SER A 246 6.23 -29.85 -22.74
N LEU A 247 5.05 -30.44 -22.84
CA LEU A 247 4.58 -31.43 -21.84
C LEU A 247 5.46 -32.67 -21.73
N PRO A 248 6.03 -33.25 -22.84
CA PRO A 248 6.97 -34.38 -22.76
C PRO A 248 8.20 -34.10 -21.91
N GLU A 249 8.76 -32.88 -21.95
CA GLU A 249 9.92 -32.52 -21.13
C GLU A 249 9.56 -32.40 -19.65
N VAL A 250 8.34 -31.91 -19.33
CA VAL A 250 7.87 -31.75 -17.96
C VAL A 250 7.46 -33.08 -17.35
N ILE A 251 6.65 -33.90 -18.07
CA ILE A 251 6.15 -35.18 -17.59
C ILE A 251 7.27 -36.23 -17.59
N GLY A 252 8.07 -36.29 -18.67
CA GLY A 252 9.29 -37.10 -18.74
C GLY A 252 9.10 -38.60 -18.69
N TRP A 253 7.93 -39.12 -19.09
CA TRP A 253 7.63 -40.53 -19.16
C TRP A 253 6.52 -40.81 -20.18
N ASP A 254 6.90 -41.47 -21.29
CA ASP A 254 6.01 -41.69 -22.44
C ASP A 254 4.74 -42.45 -22.06
N GLU A 255 4.82 -43.43 -21.14
CA GLU A 255 3.64 -44.21 -20.69
C GLU A 255 2.66 -43.37 -19.84
N ALA A 256 3.05 -42.21 -19.35
CA ALA A 256 2.17 -41.26 -18.63
C ALA A 256 1.54 -40.24 -19.56
N MET A 257 1.78 -40.34 -20.87
CA MET A 257 1.33 -39.37 -21.87
C MET A 257 0.41 -40.01 -22.92
N PHE A 258 -0.51 -39.18 -23.44
CA PHE A 258 -1.48 -39.55 -24.47
C PHE A 258 -1.47 -38.55 -25.63
N ASP A 259 -1.96 -38.97 -26.82
CA ASP A 259 -2.29 -38.05 -27.88
C ASP A 259 -3.58 -37.29 -27.51
N PRO A 260 -3.51 -35.95 -27.31
CA PRO A 260 -4.68 -35.18 -26.92
C PRO A 260 -5.77 -35.08 -27.99
N ARG A 261 -5.48 -35.47 -29.23
CA ARG A 261 -6.43 -35.51 -30.33
C ARG A 261 -7.19 -36.83 -30.41
N ASP A 262 -6.68 -37.87 -29.76
CA ASP A 262 -7.33 -39.20 -29.68
C ASP A 262 -8.06 -39.38 -28.33
N VAL A 263 -9.38 -39.20 -28.35
CA VAL A 263 -10.24 -39.35 -27.17
C VAL A 263 -10.13 -40.76 -26.59
N ASN A 264 -9.88 -41.79 -27.42
CA ASN A 264 -9.77 -43.15 -26.95
C ASN A 264 -8.43 -43.40 -26.24
N ASP A 265 -7.35 -42.80 -26.69
CA ASP A 265 -6.05 -42.83 -26.03
C ASP A 265 -6.12 -42.19 -24.62
N ILE A 266 -6.73 -40.99 -24.52
CA ILE A 266 -7.01 -40.35 -23.24
C ILE A 266 -7.80 -41.29 -22.31
N ARG A 267 -8.87 -41.90 -22.84
CA ARG A 267 -9.73 -42.82 -22.06
C ARG A 267 -8.97 -44.04 -21.57
N GLN A 268 -8.22 -44.69 -22.46
CA GLN A 268 -7.49 -45.92 -22.11
C GLN A 268 -6.43 -45.69 -21.04
N LEU A 269 -5.71 -44.59 -21.15
CA LEU A 269 -4.68 -44.24 -20.17
C LEU A 269 -5.29 -43.83 -18.80
N MET A 270 -6.40 -43.10 -18.81
CA MET A 270 -7.15 -42.84 -17.58
C MET A 270 -7.66 -44.13 -16.93
N GLU A 271 -8.25 -45.03 -17.73
CA GLU A 271 -8.75 -46.33 -17.23
C GLU A 271 -7.62 -47.18 -16.63
N LYS A 272 -6.46 -47.28 -17.29
CA LYS A 272 -5.26 -47.94 -16.79
C LYS A 272 -4.83 -47.32 -15.44
N ALA A 273 -4.72 -46.00 -15.33
CA ALA A 273 -4.30 -45.33 -14.10
C ALA A 273 -5.29 -45.52 -12.93
N LEU A 274 -6.58 -45.75 -13.21
CA LEU A 274 -7.61 -45.93 -12.20
C LEU A 274 -7.82 -47.39 -11.80
N THR A 275 -7.37 -48.38 -12.61
CA THR A 275 -7.63 -49.83 -12.39
C THR A 275 -6.37 -50.65 -12.15
N ASP A 276 -5.20 -50.14 -12.53
CA ASP A 276 -3.90 -50.80 -12.30
C ASP A 276 -3.15 -50.09 -11.16
N ASP A 277 -3.21 -50.69 -9.97
CA ASP A 277 -2.56 -50.12 -8.78
C ASP A 277 -1.04 -50.01 -8.91
N ALA A 278 -0.39 -50.92 -9.64
CA ALA A 278 1.06 -50.87 -9.87
C ALA A 278 1.42 -49.66 -10.74
N PHE A 279 0.67 -49.43 -11.80
CA PHE A 279 0.85 -48.26 -12.66
C PHE A 279 0.55 -46.98 -11.93
N PHE A 280 -0.51 -46.93 -11.12
CA PHE A 280 -0.85 -45.75 -10.29
C PHE A 280 0.28 -45.40 -9.30
N ILE A 281 0.84 -46.38 -8.61
CA ILE A 281 1.97 -46.17 -7.68
C ILE A 281 3.21 -45.67 -8.45
N ALA A 282 3.49 -46.26 -9.62
CA ALA A 282 4.61 -45.85 -10.47
C ALA A 282 4.47 -44.39 -10.92
N LEU A 283 3.25 -43.96 -11.30
CA LEU A 283 2.96 -42.50 -11.62
C LEU A 283 3.32 -41.61 -10.46
N LYS A 284 2.94 -41.93 -9.23
CA LYS A 284 3.25 -41.10 -8.05
C LYS A 284 4.75 -41.02 -7.75
N VAL A 285 5.46 -42.16 -7.83
CA VAL A 285 6.91 -42.19 -7.62
C VAL A 285 7.63 -41.40 -8.70
N HIS A 286 7.22 -41.59 -9.95
CA HIS A 286 7.76 -40.83 -11.08
C HIS A 286 7.52 -39.32 -10.94
N ALA A 287 6.31 -38.91 -10.56
CA ALA A 287 5.93 -37.51 -10.38
C ALA A 287 6.91 -36.78 -9.45
N LEU A 288 7.19 -37.31 -8.27
CA LEU A 288 8.13 -36.72 -7.31
C LEU A 288 9.57 -36.71 -7.85
N THR A 289 10.00 -37.77 -8.49
CA THR A 289 11.37 -37.90 -9.04
C THR A 289 11.60 -36.94 -10.19
N GLN A 290 10.66 -36.84 -11.12
CA GLN A 290 10.77 -35.99 -12.29
C GLN A 290 10.65 -34.51 -11.91
N SER A 291 9.65 -34.14 -11.08
CA SER A 291 9.44 -32.77 -10.69
C SER A 291 10.60 -32.15 -9.89
N ALA A 292 11.36 -32.99 -9.16
CA ALA A 292 12.55 -32.56 -8.43
C ALA A 292 13.68 -32.01 -9.34
N LYS A 293 13.66 -32.32 -10.65
CA LYS A 293 14.64 -31.78 -11.61
C LYS A 293 14.42 -30.29 -11.92
N PHE A 294 13.25 -29.75 -11.63
CA PHE A 294 12.86 -28.38 -11.93
C PHE A 294 12.95 -27.53 -10.67
N SER A 295 13.81 -26.53 -10.65
CA SER A 295 13.97 -25.59 -9.54
C SER A 295 14.33 -24.21 -10.03
N TRP A 296 13.85 -23.18 -9.35
CA TRP A 296 14.22 -21.79 -9.66
C TRP A 296 15.72 -21.55 -9.53
N ALA A 297 16.40 -22.26 -8.63
CA ALA A 297 17.86 -22.20 -8.52
C ALA A 297 18.56 -22.69 -9.80
N ASN A 298 18.07 -23.76 -10.42
CA ASN A 298 18.60 -24.26 -11.68
C ASN A 298 18.28 -23.29 -12.84
N THR A 299 17.05 -22.78 -12.91
CA THR A 299 16.65 -21.74 -13.90
C THR A 299 17.56 -20.52 -13.80
N ALA A 300 17.78 -20.01 -12.58
CA ALA A 300 18.66 -18.87 -12.35
C ALA A 300 20.10 -19.15 -12.77
N LYS A 301 20.63 -20.36 -12.47
CA LYS A 301 21.96 -20.78 -12.88
C LYS A 301 22.11 -20.79 -14.41
N LEU A 302 21.14 -21.38 -15.11
CA LEU A 302 21.14 -21.43 -16.58
C LEU A 302 21.07 -20.03 -17.19
N ALA A 303 20.27 -19.14 -16.59
CA ALA A 303 20.18 -17.73 -17.01
C ALA A 303 21.53 -17.00 -16.78
N ILE A 304 22.17 -17.16 -15.61
CA ILE A 304 23.49 -16.58 -15.32
C ILE A 304 24.56 -17.08 -16.29
N ASP A 305 24.54 -18.39 -16.59
CA ASP A 305 25.44 -18.98 -17.58
C ASP A 305 25.20 -18.37 -18.98
N GLY A 306 23.94 -18.13 -19.36
CA GLY A 306 23.55 -17.45 -20.58
C GLY A 306 24.04 -15.99 -20.62
N PHE A 307 23.81 -15.22 -19.55
CA PHE A 307 24.34 -13.85 -19.43
C PHE A 307 25.87 -13.80 -19.54
N SER A 308 26.55 -14.72 -18.87
CA SER A 308 28.02 -14.79 -18.89
C SER A 308 28.57 -15.04 -20.29
N ARG A 309 27.93 -15.92 -21.07
CA ARG A 309 28.31 -16.16 -22.48
C ARG A 309 28.09 -14.91 -23.33
N LEU A 310 26.93 -14.28 -23.20
CA LEU A 310 26.59 -13.09 -23.96
C LEU A 310 27.57 -11.93 -23.71
N LEU A 311 28.05 -11.78 -22.46
CA LEU A 311 29.04 -10.74 -22.10
C LEU A 311 30.43 -11.01 -22.65
N MET A 312 30.76 -12.25 -22.95
CA MET A 312 32.03 -12.59 -23.61
C MET A 312 32.05 -12.24 -25.10
N GLU A 313 30.89 -12.07 -25.72
CA GLU A 313 30.76 -11.65 -27.12
C GLU A 313 31.05 -10.16 -27.28
N LYS A 314 32.07 -9.81 -28.10
CA LYS A 314 32.36 -8.41 -28.37
C LYS A 314 31.25 -7.77 -29.19
N LYS A 315 30.89 -6.51 -28.86
CA LYS A 315 30.07 -5.69 -29.76
C LYS A 315 30.95 -5.17 -30.91
N ASP A 316 30.48 -5.39 -32.13
CA ASP A 316 31.20 -4.93 -33.35
C ASP A 316 31.01 -3.42 -33.61
N HIS A 317 30.22 -2.70 -32.79
CA HIS A 317 29.90 -1.29 -33.00
C HIS A 317 30.23 -0.44 -31.78
N VAL A 318 30.62 0.82 -32.04
CA VAL A 318 30.78 1.83 -30.99
C VAL A 318 29.40 2.16 -30.40
N PRO A 319 29.17 1.95 -29.09
CA PRO A 319 27.88 2.24 -28.50
C PRO A 319 27.60 3.75 -28.51
N LEU A 320 26.30 4.11 -28.71
CA LEU A 320 25.84 5.49 -28.64
C LEU A 320 26.04 6.05 -27.22
N SER A 321 26.40 7.32 -27.14
CA SER A 321 26.36 8.04 -25.87
C SER A 321 24.92 8.27 -25.38
N VAL A 322 24.75 8.58 -24.09
CA VAL A 322 23.45 8.95 -23.54
C VAL A 322 22.82 10.12 -24.30
N ALA A 323 23.65 11.10 -24.71
CA ALA A 323 23.21 12.25 -25.49
C ALA A 323 22.72 11.84 -26.89
N ASP A 324 23.43 10.92 -27.55
CA ASP A 324 23.05 10.41 -28.87
C ASP A 324 21.75 9.59 -28.79
N ILE A 325 21.59 8.78 -27.74
CA ILE A 325 20.35 8.04 -27.48
C ILE A 325 19.17 9.02 -27.29
N CYS A 326 19.36 10.08 -26.50
CA CYS A 326 18.35 11.13 -26.35
C CYS A 326 17.99 11.76 -27.69
N ALA A 327 19.00 12.19 -28.47
CA ALA A 327 18.80 12.85 -29.76
C ALA A 327 18.06 11.93 -30.75
N SER A 328 18.46 10.66 -30.83
CA SER A 328 17.80 9.64 -31.66
C SER A 328 16.33 9.44 -31.30
N ARG A 329 16.02 9.35 -29.99
CA ARG A 329 14.64 9.15 -29.55
C ARG A 329 13.77 10.37 -29.82
N PHE A 330 14.29 11.58 -29.64
CA PHE A 330 13.56 12.81 -30.00
C PHE A 330 13.31 12.92 -31.50
N ALA A 331 14.33 12.58 -32.32
CA ALA A 331 14.21 12.58 -33.77
C ALA A 331 13.19 11.56 -34.31
N ALA A 332 12.95 10.47 -33.58
CA ALA A 332 11.98 9.43 -33.94
C ALA A 332 10.52 9.81 -33.66
N ILE A 333 10.25 10.88 -32.92
CA ILE A 333 8.88 11.36 -32.67
C ILE A 333 8.40 12.11 -33.91
N GLN A 334 7.61 11.44 -34.75
CA GLN A 334 7.20 11.96 -36.06
C GLN A 334 6.24 13.16 -35.98
N GLU A 335 5.57 13.38 -34.88
CA GLU A 335 4.51 14.41 -34.74
C GLU A 335 4.66 15.23 -33.45
N ILE A 336 5.88 15.65 -33.12
CA ILE A 336 6.14 16.41 -31.89
C ILE A 336 5.36 17.74 -31.84
N ASP A 337 5.07 18.32 -33.03
CA ASP A 337 4.33 19.58 -33.17
C ASP A 337 2.82 19.41 -32.95
N VAL A 338 2.28 18.18 -33.05
CA VAL A 338 0.87 17.85 -32.84
C VAL A 338 0.58 17.51 -31.38
N LEU A 339 1.61 17.24 -30.59
CA LEU A 339 1.45 16.96 -29.15
C LEU A 339 0.79 18.15 -28.44
N SER A 340 -0.19 17.85 -27.59
CA SER A 340 -0.78 18.87 -26.70
C SER A 340 0.31 19.47 -25.79
N GLU A 341 0.04 20.66 -25.25
CA GLU A 341 0.96 21.27 -24.29
C GLU A 341 1.19 20.37 -23.05
N VAL A 342 0.15 19.65 -22.63
CA VAL A 342 0.21 18.69 -21.51
C VAL A 342 1.13 17.51 -21.85
N ASP A 343 1.03 16.97 -23.07
CA ASP A 343 1.89 15.85 -23.50
C ASP A 343 3.36 16.28 -23.64
N ARG A 344 3.59 17.49 -24.18
CA ARG A 344 4.94 18.08 -24.26
C ARG A 344 5.57 18.32 -22.90
N LEU A 345 4.78 18.84 -21.93
CA LEU A 345 5.21 18.99 -20.54
C LEU A 345 5.48 17.63 -19.90
N GLY A 346 4.62 16.63 -20.11
CA GLY A 346 4.82 15.26 -19.67
C GLY A 346 6.11 14.65 -20.21
N LEU A 347 6.38 14.85 -21.51
CA LEU A 347 7.61 14.38 -22.16
C LEU A 347 8.85 15.08 -21.60
N ALA A 348 8.82 16.42 -21.50
CA ALA A 348 9.93 17.20 -20.92
C ALA A 348 10.21 16.80 -19.47
N TRP A 349 9.16 16.55 -18.70
CA TRP A 349 9.27 16.06 -17.33
C TRP A 349 9.87 14.66 -17.26
N ALA A 350 9.43 13.73 -18.12
CA ALA A 350 9.99 12.38 -18.20
C ALA A 350 11.47 12.40 -18.55
N VAL A 351 11.89 13.28 -19.48
CA VAL A 351 13.33 13.46 -19.83
C VAL A 351 14.11 14.03 -18.67
N ALA A 352 13.64 15.09 -18.04
CA ALA A 352 14.29 15.70 -16.88
C ALA A 352 14.48 14.70 -15.74
N ARG A 353 13.44 13.88 -15.46
CA ARG A 353 13.47 12.82 -14.46
C ARG A 353 14.50 11.73 -14.76
N ASN A 354 14.67 11.39 -16.01
CA ASN A 354 15.59 10.36 -16.46
C ASN A 354 16.99 10.89 -16.79
N SER A 355 17.22 12.22 -16.65
CA SER A 355 18.54 12.83 -16.86
C SER A 355 19.26 12.93 -15.51
N PHE A 356 20.26 12.08 -15.30
CA PHE A 356 21.03 12.07 -14.07
C PHE A 356 21.99 13.27 -13.99
N LYS A 357 21.65 14.25 -13.13
CA LYS A 357 22.65 15.01 -12.40
C LYS A 357 22.92 14.29 -11.08
N LYS A 358 24.14 14.41 -10.55
CA LYS A 358 24.51 13.86 -9.23
C LYS A 358 23.40 14.19 -8.23
N HIS A 359 22.63 13.17 -7.84
CA HIS A 359 21.39 13.39 -7.10
C HIS A 359 21.71 13.79 -5.66
N GLN A 360 21.28 14.97 -5.24
CA GLN A 360 21.25 15.35 -3.85
C GLN A 360 19.95 14.81 -3.24
N ARG A 361 20.07 13.94 -2.24
CA ARG A 361 18.91 13.40 -1.51
C ARG A 361 18.07 14.52 -0.93
N LYS A 362 16.76 14.37 -0.99
CA LYS A 362 15.82 15.37 -0.49
C LYS A 362 15.01 14.82 0.67
N LEU A 363 14.83 15.65 1.68
CA LEU A 363 13.80 15.48 2.70
C LEU A 363 12.65 16.43 2.37
N LEU A 364 11.57 15.88 1.85
CA LEU A 364 10.42 16.59 1.32
C LEU A 364 9.32 16.60 2.38
N VAL A 365 8.88 17.78 2.79
CA VAL A 365 7.83 17.96 3.79
C VAL A 365 6.54 18.39 3.08
N ASP A 366 5.54 17.53 3.06
CA ASP A 366 4.23 17.87 2.48
C ASP A 366 3.47 18.80 3.39
N ILE A 367 3.15 19.96 2.85
CA ILE A 367 2.36 21.03 3.48
C ILE A 367 1.12 21.38 2.63
N SER A 368 0.61 20.43 1.86
CA SER A 368 -0.53 20.64 0.94
C SER A 368 -1.72 21.35 1.60
N VAL A 369 -2.04 20.97 2.84
CA VAL A 369 -3.15 21.57 3.59
C VAL A 369 -2.86 23.01 3.96
N LEU A 370 -1.62 23.34 4.37
CA LEU A 370 -1.22 24.72 4.71
C LEU A 370 -1.24 25.64 3.49
N VAL A 371 -0.78 25.13 2.32
CA VAL A 371 -0.79 25.91 1.07
C VAL A 371 -2.22 26.20 0.62
N LYS A 372 -3.13 25.23 0.75
CA LYS A 372 -4.51 25.33 0.31
C LYS A 372 -5.36 26.20 1.26
N HIS A 373 -5.25 26.02 2.55
CA HIS A 373 -6.06 26.68 3.56
C HIS A 373 -5.41 26.65 4.94
N ASP A 374 -4.83 27.77 5.37
CA ASP A 374 -4.26 27.93 6.71
C ASP A 374 -5.35 28.34 7.72
N ALA A 375 -6.03 27.36 8.30
CA ALA A 375 -7.07 27.54 9.30
C ALA A 375 -6.52 27.77 10.73
N LYS A 376 -5.20 27.79 10.92
CA LYS A 376 -4.50 27.93 12.21
C LYS A 376 -4.93 26.87 13.24
N THR A 377 -5.17 25.64 12.79
CA THR A 377 -5.51 24.52 13.67
C THR A 377 -4.27 23.98 14.40
N GLY A 378 -4.49 23.17 15.45
CA GLY A 378 -3.39 22.49 16.18
C GLY A 378 -2.52 21.63 15.26
N ILE A 379 -3.12 20.87 14.33
CA ILE A 379 -2.39 20.03 13.36
C ILE A 379 -1.55 20.89 12.43
N GLN A 380 -2.11 21.97 11.90
CA GLN A 380 -1.37 22.90 11.03
C GLN A 380 -0.22 23.59 11.74
N ARG A 381 -0.37 23.84 13.04
CA ARG A 381 0.71 24.36 13.89
C ARG A 381 1.85 23.33 13.99
N VAL A 382 1.54 22.05 14.18
CA VAL A 382 2.52 20.96 14.18
C VAL A 382 3.28 20.92 12.87
N SER A 383 2.58 20.88 11.73
CA SER A 383 3.18 20.86 10.39
C SER A 383 4.13 22.04 10.17
N ARG A 384 3.73 23.24 10.59
CA ARG A 384 4.52 24.47 10.45
C ARG A 384 5.76 24.46 11.36
N SER A 385 5.62 23.98 12.58
CA SER A 385 6.73 23.92 13.54
C SER A 385 7.79 22.91 13.12
N ILE A 386 7.38 21.71 12.67
CA ILE A 386 8.29 20.70 12.14
C ILE A 386 9.02 21.24 10.90
N LEU A 387 8.30 21.83 9.95
CA LEU A 387 8.92 22.43 8.75
C LEU A 387 9.94 23.51 9.14
N SER A 388 9.55 24.42 10.05
CA SER A 388 10.42 25.50 10.52
C SER A 388 11.72 24.98 11.13
N GLU A 389 11.64 23.95 11.98
CA GLU A 389 12.81 23.35 12.60
C GLU A 389 13.70 22.61 11.60
N LEU A 390 13.11 21.87 10.66
CA LEU A 390 13.85 21.19 9.61
C LEU A 390 14.58 22.17 8.69
N LEU A 391 13.96 23.28 8.34
CA LEU A 391 14.59 24.33 7.52
C LEU A 391 15.71 25.07 8.27
N LYS A 392 15.54 25.33 9.58
CA LYS A 392 16.54 26.00 10.42
C LYS A 392 17.75 25.11 10.71
N SER A 393 17.51 23.87 11.09
CA SER A 393 18.55 22.94 11.56
C SER A 393 19.25 22.22 10.41
N GLY A 394 18.57 22.10 9.25
CA GLY A 394 18.99 21.22 8.17
C GLY A 394 18.97 19.74 8.58
N VAL A 395 19.24 18.86 7.63
CA VAL A 395 19.42 17.43 7.86
C VAL A 395 20.65 16.99 7.08
N GLU A 396 21.64 16.42 7.77
CA GLU A 396 22.91 16.04 7.16
C GLU A 396 22.71 15.05 6.01
N GLY A 397 23.25 15.37 4.84
CA GLY A 397 23.12 14.57 3.63
C GLY A 397 21.82 14.73 2.85
N TYR A 398 20.91 15.59 3.31
CA TYR A 398 19.62 15.87 2.66
C TYR A 398 19.38 17.35 2.43
N GLU A 399 18.81 17.71 1.27
CA GLU A 399 18.21 19.02 1.03
C GLU A 399 16.78 19.02 1.55
N VAL A 400 16.50 19.86 2.55
CA VAL A 400 15.14 20.00 3.10
C VAL A 400 14.32 20.95 2.24
N ARG A 401 13.17 20.47 1.74
CA ARG A 401 12.25 21.26 0.90
C ARG A 401 10.79 21.05 1.30
N ALA A 402 10.02 22.12 1.30
CA ALA A 402 8.56 22.02 1.44
C ALA A 402 7.92 21.73 0.07
N VAL A 403 6.90 20.88 0.08
CA VAL A 403 6.17 20.47 -1.13
C VAL A 403 4.67 20.46 -0.90
N TYR A 404 3.90 20.55 -1.99
CA TYR A 404 2.45 20.36 -1.96
C TYR A 404 1.97 19.60 -3.20
N TYR A 405 0.87 18.89 -3.05
CA TYR A 405 0.23 18.13 -4.11
C TYR A 405 -0.99 18.85 -4.66
N THR A 406 -1.06 18.96 -5.99
CA THR A 406 -2.24 19.45 -6.70
C THR A 406 -3.00 18.26 -7.29
N PRO A 407 -4.27 18.01 -6.93
CA PRO A 407 -5.06 16.91 -7.47
C PRO A 407 -5.09 16.90 -9.01
N GLY A 408 -4.79 15.74 -9.61
CA GLY A 408 -4.76 15.59 -11.06
C GLY A 408 -3.47 16.07 -11.75
N GLU A 409 -2.51 16.60 -10.98
CA GLU A 409 -1.20 17.04 -11.48
C GLU A 409 -0.07 16.24 -10.84
N CYS A 410 0.81 16.93 -10.09
CA CYS A 410 1.97 16.34 -9.43
C CYS A 410 2.29 17.07 -8.14
N TYR A 411 3.27 16.57 -7.39
CA TYR A 411 3.90 17.36 -6.34
C TYR A 411 4.71 18.51 -6.90
N ARG A 412 4.59 19.69 -6.27
CA ARG A 412 5.37 20.90 -6.58
C ARG A 412 6.10 21.36 -5.33
N TYR A 413 7.22 22.04 -5.52
CA TYR A 413 7.88 22.75 -4.43
C TYR A 413 7.00 23.91 -3.96
N ALA A 414 6.85 24.09 -2.65
CA ALA A 414 6.05 25.15 -2.05
C ALA A 414 6.87 26.46 -1.89
N ASN A 415 7.58 26.87 -2.93
CA ASN A 415 8.51 28.01 -2.91
C ASN A 415 7.78 29.33 -2.64
N ALA A 416 6.62 29.54 -3.25
CA ALA A 416 5.79 30.72 -3.02
C ALA A 416 5.28 30.82 -1.57
N TYR A 417 4.96 29.67 -0.95
CA TYR A 417 4.59 29.63 0.47
C TYR A 417 5.78 29.99 1.36
N LEU A 418 6.95 29.39 1.11
CA LEU A 418 8.16 29.66 1.88
C LEU A 418 8.60 31.12 1.77
N SER A 419 8.53 31.73 0.59
CA SER A 419 8.86 33.15 0.39
C SER A 419 7.95 34.10 1.21
N ARG A 420 6.67 33.75 1.35
CA ARG A 420 5.72 34.56 2.13
C ARG A 420 5.86 34.44 3.64
N HIS A 421 6.22 33.22 4.12
CA HIS A 421 6.12 32.90 5.55
C HIS A 421 7.48 32.71 6.24
N PHE A 422 8.56 32.48 5.49
CA PHE A 422 9.89 32.15 6.02
C PHE A 422 10.99 33.11 5.53
N ASN A 423 10.60 34.17 4.82
CA ASN A 423 11.52 35.18 4.29
C ASN A 423 12.68 34.61 3.46
N CYS A 424 12.36 33.60 2.64
CA CYS A 424 13.29 32.91 1.74
C CYS A 424 13.04 33.38 0.30
N GLU A 425 14.09 33.62 -0.46
CA GLU A 425 13.97 33.89 -1.91
C GLU A 425 14.06 32.57 -2.65
N PHE A 426 12.99 32.16 -3.30
CA PHE A 426 12.94 30.97 -4.16
C PHE A 426 12.38 31.35 -5.53
N ALA A 427 12.74 30.52 -6.52
CA ALA A 427 12.14 30.51 -7.85
C ALA A 427 10.66 30.09 -7.80
N SER A 428 10.04 29.95 -8.95
CA SER A 428 8.66 29.46 -9.08
C SER A 428 8.44 28.07 -8.48
N ASP A 429 7.18 27.70 -8.25
CA ASP A 429 6.78 26.38 -7.77
C ASP A 429 6.95 25.34 -8.90
N GLU A 430 8.13 24.74 -8.99
CA GLU A 430 8.46 23.71 -9.98
C GLU A 430 7.95 22.33 -9.55
N PRO A 431 7.67 21.41 -10.52
CA PRO A 431 7.38 20.02 -10.22
C PRO A 431 8.50 19.34 -9.46
N VAL A 432 8.14 18.47 -8.51
CA VAL A 432 9.10 17.68 -7.73
C VAL A 432 9.47 16.42 -8.49
N LEU A 433 10.76 16.23 -8.71
CA LEU A 433 11.33 14.98 -9.19
C LEU A 433 11.76 14.13 -8.00
N PHE A 434 11.04 13.03 -7.77
CA PHE A 434 11.42 12.05 -6.75
C PHE A 434 12.51 11.12 -7.27
N SER A 435 13.41 10.73 -6.39
CA SER A 435 14.53 9.86 -6.72
C SER A 435 14.79 8.88 -5.57
N LYS A 436 15.61 7.87 -5.84
CA LYS A 436 16.03 6.91 -4.83
C LYS A 436 16.64 7.62 -3.62
N ASP A 437 16.29 7.13 -2.44
CA ASP A 437 16.71 7.63 -1.13
C ASP A 437 16.16 9.02 -0.75
N ASP A 438 15.26 9.64 -1.56
CA ASP A 438 14.47 10.77 -1.10
C ASP A 438 13.48 10.31 -0.02
N ILE A 439 13.11 11.22 0.89
CA ILE A 439 12.14 10.95 1.94
C ILE A 439 11.00 11.96 1.82
N LEU A 440 9.77 11.46 1.74
CA LEU A 440 8.55 12.28 1.80
C LEU A 440 7.90 12.11 3.17
N ILE A 441 7.72 13.22 3.89
CA ILE A 441 6.97 13.29 5.14
C ILE A 441 5.64 14.01 4.86
N VAL A 442 4.53 13.30 4.97
CA VAL A 442 3.19 13.88 4.88
C VAL A 442 2.72 14.26 6.29
N THR A 443 2.60 15.55 6.56
CA THR A 443 2.41 16.07 7.92
C THR A 443 0.96 16.25 8.34
N ASP A 444 0.02 16.22 7.40
CA ASP A 444 -1.42 16.42 7.65
C ASP A 444 -2.24 15.43 6.82
N ARG A 445 -3.54 15.34 7.09
CA ARG A 445 -4.45 14.49 6.35
C ARG A 445 -4.65 15.02 4.92
N THR A 446 -4.16 14.28 3.94
CA THR A 446 -4.30 14.58 2.51
C THR A 446 -5.19 13.54 1.84
N GLU A 447 -6.47 13.88 1.66
CA GLU A 447 -7.48 12.99 1.04
C GLU A 447 -7.20 12.76 -0.45
N HIS A 448 -6.53 13.71 -1.10
CA HIS A 448 -6.32 13.73 -2.54
C HIS A 448 -5.22 12.80 -3.05
N LEU A 449 -4.43 12.21 -2.15
CA LEU A 449 -3.37 11.27 -2.51
C LEU A 449 -3.88 9.86 -2.87
N PHE A 450 -5.16 9.59 -2.59
CA PHE A 450 -5.76 8.27 -2.75
C PHE A 450 -7.02 8.35 -3.64
N SER A 451 -6.82 8.52 -4.94
CA SER A 451 -7.88 8.33 -5.95
C SER A 451 -7.90 6.87 -6.42
N LYS A 452 -9.05 6.42 -6.95
CA LYS A 452 -9.16 5.06 -7.51
C LYS A 452 -8.14 4.85 -8.63
N GLY A 453 -7.30 3.82 -8.49
CA GLY A 453 -6.22 3.49 -9.43
C GLY A 453 -4.83 3.70 -8.82
N ALA A 454 -3.79 3.74 -9.67
CA ALA A 454 -2.42 3.99 -9.24
C ALA A 454 -2.31 5.34 -8.53
N THR A 455 -1.83 5.32 -7.30
CA THR A 455 -1.74 6.52 -6.47
C THR A 455 -0.45 7.30 -6.74
N PRO A 456 -0.40 8.61 -6.48
CA PRO A 456 0.87 9.36 -6.50
C PRO A 456 1.92 8.74 -5.59
N ILE A 457 1.52 8.06 -4.51
CA ILE A 457 2.41 7.41 -3.56
C ILE A 457 3.10 6.19 -4.18
N ASP A 458 2.39 5.37 -4.95
CA ASP A 458 2.98 4.22 -5.66
C ASP A 458 4.06 4.67 -6.63
N TYR A 459 3.79 5.77 -7.33
CA TYR A 459 4.76 6.40 -8.21
C TYR A 459 6.01 6.86 -7.45
N ILE A 460 5.84 7.55 -6.31
CA ILE A 460 6.94 8.04 -5.48
C ILE A 460 7.77 6.87 -4.95
N ARG A 461 7.13 5.81 -4.47
CA ARG A 461 7.80 4.59 -4.01
C ARG A 461 8.51 3.86 -5.15
N SER A 462 7.91 3.79 -6.34
CA SER A 462 8.55 3.19 -7.51
C SER A 462 9.81 3.96 -7.96
N ALA A 463 9.93 5.24 -7.63
CA ALA A 463 11.14 6.02 -7.82
C ALA A 463 12.23 5.71 -6.76
N GLY A 464 11.94 4.86 -5.77
CA GLY A 464 12.85 4.49 -4.69
C GLY A 464 12.86 5.48 -3.53
N ALA A 465 11.89 6.39 -3.46
CA ALA A 465 11.74 7.29 -2.33
C ALA A 465 10.98 6.62 -1.18
N PHE A 466 11.33 6.99 0.05
CA PHE A 466 10.67 6.51 1.27
C PHE A 466 9.50 7.44 1.63
N VAL A 467 8.34 6.87 1.93
CA VAL A 467 7.13 7.65 2.23
C VAL A 467 6.64 7.37 3.64
N CYS A 468 6.53 8.44 4.45
CA CYS A 468 5.97 8.34 5.78
C CYS A 468 4.85 9.37 6.00
N PHE A 469 3.89 9.00 6.85
CA PHE A 469 2.77 9.83 7.24
C PHE A 469 2.76 10.07 8.74
N LEU A 470 2.49 11.31 9.14
CA LEU A 470 2.18 11.63 10.52
C LEU A 470 0.70 11.32 10.78
N VAL A 471 0.44 10.59 11.87
CA VAL A 471 -0.92 10.27 12.31
C VAL A 471 -1.18 11.00 13.63
N HIS A 472 -2.05 12.02 13.59
CA HIS A 472 -2.37 12.85 14.74
C HIS A 472 -3.36 12.20 15.69
N ASP A 473 -4.39 11.55 15.17
CA ASP A 473 -5.32 10.68 15.89
C ASP A 473 -6.12 9.82 14.90
N ILE A 474 -6.85 8.84 15.43
CA ILE A 474 -7.85 8.06 14.68
C ILE A 474 -9.22 8.11 15.37
N LEU A 475 -9.51 9.19 16.08
CA LEU A 475 -10.76 9.38 16.79
C LEU A 475 -12.01 9.25 15.89
N PRO A 476 -12.02 9.70 14.63
CA PRO A 476 -13.14 9.46 13.73
C PRO A 476 -13.49 7.98 13.51
N LEU A 477 -12.54 7.08 13.70
CA LEU A 477 -12.76 5.62 13.61
C LEU A 477 -13.20 5.02 14.94
N ARG A 478 -12.62 5.47 16.05
CA ARG A 478 -12.91 4.97 17.39
C ARG A 478 -14.23 5.53 17.94
N ARG A 479 -14.60 6.76 17.53
CA ARG A 479 -15.77 7.49 18.00
C ARG A 479 -16.41 8.28 16.83
N PRO A 480 -17.00 7.58 15.85
CA PRO A 480 -17.56 8.20 14.66
C PRO A 480 -18.64 9.24 14.96
N GLU A 481 -19.37 9.10 16.07
CA GLU A 481 -20.41 10.03 16.49
C GLU A 481 -19.91 11.46 16.73
N TRP A 482 -18.62 11.65 16.99
CA TRP A 482 -18.02 12.98 17.17
C TRP A 482 -17.69 13.68 15.85
N SER A 483 -17.73 12.95 14.74
CA SER A 483 -17.32 13.46 13.42
C SER A 483 -18.52 13.73 12.51
N VAL A 484 -18.35 14.53 11.48
CA VAL A 484 -19.35 14.72 10.42
C VAL A 484 -19.36 13.51 9.47
N GLU A 485 -20.51 13.29 8.80
CA GLU A 485 -20.72 12.09 7.96
C GLU A 485 -19.65 11.89 6.87
N GLY A 486 -19.19 12.97 6.24
CA GLY A 486 -18.12 12.89 5.24
C GLY A 486 -16.84 12.27 5.81
N ILE A 487 -16.42 12.73 6.98
CA ILE A 487 -15.23 12.20 7.68
C ILE A 487 -15.45 10.74 8.10
N GLN A 488 -16.62 10.39 8.61
CA GLN A 488 -16.91 9.00 9.00
C GLN A 488 -16.77 8.02 7.83
N ARG A 489 -17.14 8.44 6.62
CA ARG A 489 -17.06 7.61 5.42
C ARG A 489 -15.63 7.56 4.83
N GLU A 490 -14.91 8.66 4.84
CA GLU A 490 -13.63 8.79 4.14
C GLU A 490 -12.43 8.38 5.00
N PHE A 491 -12.52 8.55 6.31
CA PHE A 491 -11.39 8.27 7.21
C PHE A 491 -10.98 6.79 7.26
N PRO A 492 -11.89 5.80 7.26
CA PRO A 492 -11.52 4.38 7.16
C PRO A 492 -10.75 4.07 5.87
N ILE A 493 -11.21 4.64 4.74
CA ILE A 493 -10.57 4.46 3.43
C ILE A 493 -9.17 5.08 3.46
N TRP A 494 -9.05 6.30 3.98
CA TRP A 494 -7.77 6.98 4.12
C TRP A 494 -6.76 6.17 4.93
N LEU A 495 -7.13 5.68 6.13
CA LEU A 495 -6.21 4.91 6.97
C LEU A 495 -5.86 3.55 6.36
N SER A 496 -6.80 2.90 5.66
CA SER A 496 -6.53 1.68 4.90
C SER A 496 -5.49 1.93 3.81
N CYS A 497 -5.64 3.00 3.04
CA CYS A 497 -4.67 3.38 2.01
C CYS A 497 -3.30 3.72 2.60
N LEU A 498 -3.24 4.38 3.77
CA LEU A 498 -1.96 4.58 4.47
C LEU A 498 -1.31 3.24 4.85
N ALA A 499 -2.09 2.30 5.38
CA ALA A 499 -1.57 0.99 5.76
C ALA A 499 -1.03 0.19 4.57
N GLU A 500 -1.64 0.33 3.39
CA GLU A 500 -1.25 -0.35 2.16
C GLU A 500 -0.02 0.29 1.49
N HIS A 501 0.02 1.63 1.41
CA HIS A 501 0.98 2.33 0.56
C HIS A 501 2.13 3.04 1.30
N ALA A 502 2.05 3.23 2.63
CA ALA A 502 3.14 3.86 3.38
C ALA A 502 4.27 2.86 3.70
N ASP A 503 5.49 3.39 3.83
CA ASP A 503 6.62 2.66 4.41
C ASP A 503 6.64 2.80 5.92
N ARG A 504 6.12 3.92 6.45
CA ARG A 504 6.01 4.16 7.90
C ARG A 504 4.83 5.07 8.26
N LEU A 505 4.16 4.73 9.36
CA LEU A 505 3.24 5.61 10.08
C LEU A 505 3.91 6.07 11.37
N ILE A 506 3.98 7.38 11.57
CA ILE A 506 4.59 7.97 12.76
C ILE A 506 3.49 8.71 13.53
N CYS A 507 3.12 8.18 14.68
CA CYS A 507 2.04 8.69 15.50
C CYS A 507 2.57 9.74 16.49
N VAL A 508 1.73 10.70 16.87
CA VAL A 508 2.13 11.79 17.79
C VAL A 508 2.18 11.36 19.26
N SER A 509 1.76 10.15 19.58
CA SER A 509 1.85 9.53 20.92
C SER A 509 1.84 8.01 20.82
N ALA A 510 2.29 7.31 21.86
CA ALA A 510 2.23 5.86 21.95
C ALA A 510 0.77 5.37 21.98
N SER A 511 -0.11 6.13 22.62
CA SER A 511 -1.55 5.87 22.66
C SER A 511 -2.16 5.82 21.24
N VAL A 512 -1.85 6.79 20.37
CA VAL A 512 -2.31 6.80 18.98
C VAL A 512 -1.69 5.65 18.19
N ALA A 513 -0.41 5.34 18.42
CA ALA A 513 0.24 4.24 17.72
C ALA A 513 -0.40 2.89 18.04
N GLU A 514 -0.79 2.68 19.30
CA GLU A 514 -1.52 1.48 19.71
C GLU A 514 -2.92 1.42 19.10
N ASP A 515 -3.65 2.54 19.11
CA ASP A 515 -4.96 2.63 18.46
C ASP A 515 -4.90 2.27 16.95
N VAL A 516 -3.87 2.75 16.23
CA VAL A 516 -3.65 2.44 14.81
C VAL A 516 -3.37 0.96 14.60
N LYS A 517 -2.48 0.35 15.41
CA LYS A 517 -2.17 -1.09 15.33
C LYS A 517 -3.40 -1.95 15.59
N LEU A 518 -4.16 -1.63 16.64
CA LEU A 518 -5.39 -2.34 16.99
C LEU A 518 -6.42 -2.22 15.87
N TRP A 519 -6.59 -1.02 15.30
CA TRP A 519 -7.56 -0.83 14.22
C TRP A 519 -7.19 -1.65 12.96
N ILE A 520 -5.91 -1.66 12.56
CA ILE A 520 -5.44 -2.47 11.42
C ILE A 520 -5.69 -3.96 11.69
N ALA A 521 -5.37 -4.43 12.90
CA ALA A 521 -5.59 -5.83 13.29
C ALA A 521 -7.09 -6.23 13.30
N GLU A 522 -7.95 -5.36 13.81
CA GLU A 522 -9.41 -5.56 13.83
C GLU A 522 -10.02 -5.59 12.43
N ASN A 523 -9.41 -4.95 11.45
CA ASN A 523 -9.93 -4.78 10.09
C ASN A 523 -9.10 -5.54 9.02
N ASN A 524 -8.25 -6.48 9.40
CA ASN A 524 -7.35 -7.21 8.52
C ASN A 524 -8.06 -8.00 7.39
N HIS A 525 -9.37 -8.23 7.52
CA HIS A 525 -10.18 -8.93 6.51
C HIS A 525 -10.45 -8.09 5.25
N TRP A 526 -10.20 -6.76 5.27
CA TRP A 526 -10.36 -5.86 4.13
C TRP A 526 -9.22 -4.83 4.00
N VAL A 527 -8.41 -4.62 5.03
CA VAL A 527 -7.21 -3.76 5.02
C VAL A 527 -6.01 -4.60 4.60
N ASN A 528 -5.52 -4.35 3.40
CA ASN A 528 -4.32 -5.02 2.88
C ASN A 528 -3.07 -4.22 3.29
N ALA A 529 -2.66 -4.35 4.55
CA ALA A 529 -1.50 -3.61 5.05
C ALA A 529 -0.19 -4.11 4.40
N ASN A 530 0.69 -3.15 4.04
CA ASN A 530 2.03 -3.44 3.57
C ASN A 530 2.79 -4.28 4.63
N PRO A 531 3.28 -5.49 4.30
CA PRO A 531 3.99 -6.35 5.25
C PRO A 531 5.24 -5.70 5.87
N LEU A 532 5.81 -4.70 5.20
CA LEU A 532 6.98 -3.95 5.67
C LEU A 532 6.62 -2.68 6.43
N LEU A 533 5.33 -2.37 6.57
CA LEU A 533 4.86 -1.19 7.28
C LEU A 533 5.37 -1.18 8.72
N LYS A 534 5.98 -0.08 9.12
CA LYS A 534 6.37 0.15 10.52
C LYS A 534 5.51 1.25 11.14
N ILE A 535 4.99 1.00 12.35
CA ILE A 535 4.23 1.98 13.12
C ILE A 535 5.07 2.36 14.35
N SER A 536 5.37 3.63 14.46
CA SER A 536 6.17 4.20 15.55
C SER A 536 5.52 5.48 16.08
N ASN A 537 6.09 6.07 17.11
CA ASN A 537 5.60 7.32 17.67
C ASN A 537 6.75 8.26 18.07
N PHE A 538 6.40 9.53 18.22
CA PHE A 538 7.22 10.57 18.84
C PHE A 538 6.32 11.56 19.57
N HIS A 539 6.84 12.30 20.52
CA HIS A 539 6.08 13.36 21.20
C HIS A 539 6.28 14.70 20.51
N LEU A 540 5.20 15.48 20.44
CA LEU A 540 5.22 16.82 19.86
C LEU A 540 6.01 17.80 20.73
N GLY A 541 6.64 18.78 20.07
CA GLY A 541 7.18 19.96 20.72
C GLY A 541 6.07 20.94 21.10
N ALA A 542 6.33 21.79 22.08
CA ALA A 542 5.33 22.73 22.56
C ALA A 542 5.90 24.10 23.00
N ASP A 543 7.14 24.42 22.65
CA ASP A 543 7.70 25.76 22.90
C ASP A 543 7.02 26.79 21.98
N ILE A 544 6.11 27.57 22.57
CA ILE A 544 5.26 28.54 21.87
C ILE A 544 6.13 29.56 21.13
N ASP A 545 7.19 30.03 21.76
CA ASP A 545 8.06 31.11 21.24
C ASP A 545 8.77 30.70 19.92
N ASN A 546 8.94 29.40 19.65
CA ASN A 546 9.53 28.88 18.43
C ASN A 546 8.50 28.41 17.37
N SER A 547 7.20 28.54 17.65
CA SER A 547 6.13 28.08 16.74
C SER A 547 5.54 29.20 15.85
N LEU A 548 6.25 30.30 15.64
CA LEU A 548 5.76 31.49 14.95
C LEU A 548 4.46 32.04 15.62
N PRO A 549 4.51 32.43 16.90
CA PRO A 549 3.32 32.82 17.63
C PRO A 549 2.68 34.09 17.06
N SER A 550 1.36 34.13 17.10
CA SER A 550 0.62 35.36 16.78
C SER A 550 0.74 36.37 17.92
N THR A 551 0.91 37.65 17.56
CA THR A 551 1.05 38.74 18.50
C THR A 551 -0.17 39.66 18.48
N GLY A 552 -0.31 40.48 19.50
CA GLY A 552 -1.37 41.48 19.66
C GLY A 552 -2.26 41.25 20.89
N MET A 553 -2.76 42.30 21.47
CA MET A 553 -3.64 42.30 22.61
C MET A 553 -5.03 42.79 22.20
N PRO A 554 -6.14 42.16 22.65
CA PRO A 554 -7.47 42.68 22.41
C PRO A 554 -7.67 44.01 23.17
N GLU A 555 -8.57 44.86 22.70
CA GLU A 555 -8.83 46.21 23.31
C GLU A 555 -9.19 46.11 24.80
N ASN A 556 -9.88 45.04 25.22
CA ASN A 556 -10.29 44.82 26.61
C ASN A 556 -9.35 43.90 27.39
N ALA A 557 -8.11 43.71 26.92
CA ALA A 557 -7.15 42.78 27.54
C ALA A 557 -6.91 43.05 29.02
N ASP A 558 -6.68 44.28 29.38
CA ASP A 558 -6.38 44.67 30.76
C ASP A 558 -7.58 44.40 31.68
N GLU A 559 -8.80 44.62 31.22
CA GLU A 559 -10.02 44.31 31.97
C GLU A 559 -10.16 42.80 32.22
N LEU A 560 -9.93 41.99 31.16
CA LEU A 560 -10.01 40.52 31.26
C LEU A 560 -8.90 40.00 32.17
N LEU A 561 -7.68 40.46 32.06
CA LEU A 561 -6.57 40.07 32.93
C LEU A 561 -6.81 40.46 34.40
N ALA A 562 -7.36 41.64 34.64
CA ALA A 562 -7.76 42.08 35.98
C ALA A 562 -8.85 41.16 36.59
N LYS A 563 -9.79 40.70 35.78
CA LYS A 563 -10.81 39.73 36.19
C LYS A 563 -10.19 38.37 36.53
N VAL A 564 -9.26 37.87 35.71
CA VAL A 564 -8.56 36.59 35.97
C VAL A 564 -7.76 36.67 37.27
N ALA A 565 -7.14 37.82 37.58
CA ALA A 565 -6.35 38.02 38.78
C ALA A 565 -7.20 38.20 40.05
N ALA A 566 -8.36 38.85 39.94
CA ALA A 566 -9.22 39.18 41.08
C ALA A 566 -9.95 37.98 41.67
N GLU A 567 -10.34 37.03 40.86
CA GLU A 567 -11.15 35.88 41.27
C GLU A 567 -10.54 34.55 40.74
N PRO A 568 -10.76 33.41 41.44
CA PRO A 568 -10.27 32.13 40.98
C PRO A 568 -10.80 31.83 39.56
N SER A 569 -9.92 31.77 38.57
CA SER A 569 -10.28 31.63 37.18
C SER A 569 -9.73 30.34 36.58
N PHE A 570 -10.60 29.49 36.03
CA PHE A 570 -10.28 28.27 35.31
C PHE A 570 -10.37 28.49 33.83
N ILE A 571 -9.47 27.89 33.04
CA ILE A 571 -9.47 28.05 31.62
C ILE A 571 -9.64 26.68 30.90
N MET A 572 -10.35 26.70 29.78
CA MET A 572 -10.39 25.62 28.79
C MET A 572 -9.89 26.17 27.47
N VAL A 573 -8.98 25.45 26.81
CA VAL A 573 -8.36 25.89 25.54
C VAL A 573 -8.58 24.85 24.46
N GLY A 574 -9.09 25.30 23.31
CA GLY A 574 -9.29 24.48 22.11
C GLY A 574 -10.61 24.76 21.40
N THR A 575 -10.71 24.38 20.14
CA THR A 575 -11.95 24.48 19.37
C THR A 575 -13.09 23.79 20.09
N ILE A 576 -14.27 24.40 20.13
CA ILE A 576 -15.46 23.81 20.77
C ILE A 576 -15.95 22.68 19.86
N GLU A 577 -15.77 21.45 20.32
CA GLU A 577 -16.14 20.23 19.62
C GLU A 577 -16.82 19.24 20.60
N PRO A 578 -17.62 18.28 20.13
CA PRO A 578 -18.32 17.34 21.01
C PRO A 578 -17.39 16.61 22.01
N ARG A 579 -16.20 16.21 21.54
CA ARG A 579 -15.21 15.46 22.34
C ARG A 579 -14.47 16.28 23.39
N LYS A 580 -14.47 17.61 23.31
CA LYS A 580 -13.65 18.46 24.19
C LYS A 580 -14.25 18.69 25.59
N GLY A 581 -15.48 18.24 25.83
CA GLY A 581 -16.11 18.27 27.16
C GLY A 581 -16.59 19.66 27.62
N HIS A 582 -16.71 20.65 26.71
CA HIS A 582 -17.15 22.00 27.04
C HIS A 582 -18.55 22.05 27.66
N ALA A 583 -19.50 21.23 27.12
CA ALA A 583 -20.87 21.16 27.65
C ALA A 583 -20.91 20.64 29.10
N GLN A 584 -20.12 19.60 29.39
CA GLN A 584 -19.98 19.02 30.72
C GLN A 584 -19.36 20.03 31.70
N THR A 585 -18.29 20.70 31.27
CA THR A 585 -17.62 21.70 32.12
C THR A 585 -18.50 22.91 32.41
N LEU A 586 -19.23 23.42 31.39
CA LEU A 586 -20.18 24.51 31.62
C LEU A 586 -21.24 24.13 32.66
N ALA A 587 -21.84 22.95 32.51
CA ALA A 587 -22.85 22.46 33.44
C ALA A 587 -22.30 22.24 34.86
N ALA A 588 -21.04 21.82 34.99
CA ALA A 588 -20.37 21.71 36.29
C ALA A 588 -20.19 23.08 36.96
N PHE A 589 -19.79 24.10 36.19
CA PHE A 589 -19.69 25.47 36.74
C PHE A 589 -21.03 26.07 37.07
N GLU A 590 -22.11 25.77 36.36
CA GLU A 590 -23.47 26.18 36.71
C GLU A 590 -23.86 25.62 38.07
N GLN A 591 -23.52 24.35 38.36
CA GLN A 591 -23.79 23.74 39.70
C GLN A 591 -22.93 24.45 40.78
N LEU A 592 -21.66 24.70 40.54
CA LEU A 592 -20.80 25.44 41.48
C LEU A 592 -21.32 26.86 41.73
N TRP A 593 -21.77 27.57 40.71
CA TRP A 593 -22.37 28.93 40.87
C TRP A 593 -23.68 28.90 41.62
N GLN A 594 -24.54 27.87 41.46
CA GLN A 594 -25.77 27.65 42.24
C GLN A 594 -25.45 27.39 43.73
N GLN A 595 -24.31 26.77 44.02
CA GLN A 595 -23.81 26.54 45.39
C GLN A 595 -23.13 27.80 46.00
N GLY A 596 -23.12 28.93 45.27
CA GLY A 596 -22.56 30.20 45.76
C GLY A 596 -21.07 30.39 45.51
N LYS A 597 -20.43 29.49 44.73
CA LYS A 597 -19.00 29.69 44.34
C LYS A 597 -18.86 30.84 43.37
N ASN A 598 -17.71 31.52 43.42
CA ASN A 598 -17.44 32.72 42.58
C ASN A 598 -16.34 32.46 41.53
N ASP A 599 -16.05 31.20 41.24
CA ASP A 599 -15.02 30.83 40.27
C ASP A 599 -15.41 31.23 38.85
N ASN A 600 -14.49 31.78 38.08
CA ASN A 600 -14.67 32.13 36.69
C ASN A 600 -14.34 30.97 35.76
N LEU A 601 -15.07 30.82 34.67
CA LEU A 601 -14.77 29.91 33.57
C LEU A 601 -14.44 30.70 32.29
N PHE A 602 -13.23 30.56 31.79
CA PHE A 602 -12.79 31.08 30.51
C PHE A 602 -12.73 29.97 29.48
N ILE A 603 -13.58 30.03 28.48
CA ILE A 603 -13.57 29.13 27.32
C ILE A 603 -12.86 29.83 26.17
N ILE A 604 -11.72 29.30 25.73
CA ILE A 604 -10.86 29.90 24.73
C ILE A 604 -10.84 29.01 23.50
N GLY A 605 -11.53 29.46 22.44
CA GLY A 605 -11.62 28.70 21.19
C GLY A 605 -12.80 29.08 20.32
N LYS A 606 -12.68 28.84 19.02
CA LYS A 606 -13.74 29.07 18.05
C LYS A 606 -14.77 27.92 18.05
N GLN A 607 -15.96 28.19 17.51
CA GLN A 607 -16.97 27.17 17.27
C GLN A 607 -16.46 26.16 16.23
N GLY A 608 -16.58 24.87 16.54
CA GLY A 608 -16.35 23.75 15.64
C GLY A 608 -17.66 23.19 15.08
N TRP A 609 -17.71 21.90 14.89
CA TRP A 609 -18.84 21.19 14.29
C TRP A 609 -19.72 20.50 15.36
N LYS A 610 -20.99 20.27 15.03
CA LYS A 610 -21.99 19.58 15.90
C LYS A 610 -22.15 20.18 17.30
N VAL A 611 -21.92 21.49 17.47
CA VAL A 611 -21.98 22.19 18.76
C VAL A 611 -22.85 23.45 18.75
N ASP A 612 -23.73 23.59 17.74
CA ASP A 612 -24.55 24.79 17.56
C ASP A 612 -25.39 25.11 18.80
N ALA A 613 -26.07 24.10 19.37
CA ALA A 613 -26.87 24.25 20.57
C ALA A 613 -26.04 24.70 21.79
N LEU A 614 -24.82 24.20 21.95
CA LEU A 614 -23.92 24.62 23.02
C LEU A 614 -23.44 26.07 22.79
N CYS A 615 -23.10 26.41 21.57
CA CYS A 615 -22.64 27.75 21.24
C CYS A 615 -23.77 28.80 21.43
N GLU A 616 -25.02 28.47 21.08
CA GLU A 616 -26.18 29.31 21.39
C GLU A 616 -26.41 29.47 22.92
N ARG A 617 -26.24 28.39 23.68
CA ARG A 617 -26.29 28.41 25.15
C ARG A 617 -25.20 29.33 25.73
N LEU A 618 -23.98 29.28 25.20
CA LEU A 618 -22.87 30.14 25.61
C LEU A 618 -23.17 31.62 25.32
N ARG A 619 -23.70 31.95 24.11
CA ARG A 619 -24.01 33.32 23.70
C ARG A 619 -25.09 33.99 24.57
N HIS A 620 -26.06 33.20 25.02
CA HIS A 620 -27.21 33.72 25.80
C HIS A 620 -27.11 33.35 27.28
N HIS A 621 -25.94 32.95 27.78
CA HIS A 621 -25.79 32.50 29.14
C HIS A 621 -25.90 33.67 30.13
N PRO A 622 -26.71 33.57 31.24
CA PRO A 622 -26.88 34.64 32.22
C PRO A 622 -25.59 35.15 32.90
N GLN A 623 -24.57 34.27 32.94
CA GLN A 623 -23.26 34.58 33.51
C GLN A 623 -22.23 35.05 32.46
N LEU A 624 -22.61 35.18 31.18
CA LEU A 624 -21.68 35.64 30.15
C LEU A 624 -21.15 37.02 30.49
N ASN A 625 -19.85 37.24 30.35
CA ASN A 625 -19.10 38.42 30.74
C ASN A 625 -19.17 38.79 32.24
N LYS A 626 -19.63 37.86 33.09
CA LYS A 626 -19.62 37.98 34.57
C LYS A 626 -18.71 36.95 35.21
N LYS A 627 -19.11 35.69 35.12
CA LYS A 627 -18.34 34.51 35.58
C LYS A 627 -17.98 33.54 34.44
N LEU A 628 -18.65 33.67 33.28
CA LEU A 628 -18.39 32.92 32.05
C LEU A 628 -17.81 33.86 31.00
N PHE A 629 -16.68 33.50 30.41
CA PHE A 629 -16.03 34.26 29.34
C PHE A 629 -15.77 33.34 28.18
N TRP A 630 -16.27 33.68 26.98
CA TRP A 630 -15.99 32.94 25.75
C TRP A 630 -15.15 33.79 24.80
N LEU A 631 -13.87 33.46 24.68
CA LEU A 631 -12.89 34.20 23.91
C LEU A 631 -12.56 33.48 22.60
N GLN A 632 -12.70 34.18 21.49
CA GLN A 632 -12.44 33.64 20.17
C GLN A 632 -11.35 34.47 19.48
N ASN A 633 -10.54 33.81 18.61
CA ASN A 633 -9.53 34.50 17.78
C ASN A 633 -8.53 35.34 18.57
N ILE A 634 -8.19 34.93 19.79
CA ILE A 634 -7.13 35.60 20.56
C ILE A 634 -5.75 35.23 20.04
N SER A 635 -4.76 36.10 20.25
CA SER A 635 -3.37 35.82 19.91
C SER A 635 -2.72 34.84 20.90
N ASP A 636 -1.65 34.16 20.47
CA ASP A 636 -0.83 33.30 21.34
C ASP A 636 -0.19 34.14 22.46
N GLU A 637 0.14 35.41 22.20
CA GLU A 637 0.64 36.35 23.21
C GLU A 637 -0.37 36.53 24.36
N PHE A 638 -1.64 36.82 24.03
CA PHE A 638 -2.69 37.03 25.02
C PHE A 638 -3.03 35.72 25.75
N LEU A 639 -3.10 34.59 25.01
CA LEU A 639 -3.26 33.24 25.59
C LEU A 639 -2.19 32.93 26.62
N SER A 640 -0.93 33.26 26.34
CA SER A 640 0.19 33.06 27.25
C SER A 640 0.02 33.83 28.59
N LYS A 641 -0.53 35.05 28.53
CA LYS A 641 -0.85 35.82 29.73
C LYS A 641 -2.00 35.20 30.52
N LEU A 642 -3.03 34.69 29.83
CA LEU A 642 -4.16 33.99 30.47
C LEU A 642 -3.67 32.71 31.19
N TYR A 643 -2.80 31.92 30.56
CA TYR A 643 -2.19 30.77 31.19
C TYR A 643 -1.45 31.14 32.48
N THR A 644 -0.69 32.22 32.46
CA THR A 644 0.16 32.63 33.60
C THR A 644 -0.66 33.14 34.78
N GLN A 645 -1.84 33.71 34.55
CA GLN A 645 -2.67 34.34 35.61
C GLN A 645 -3.83 33.44 36.07
N SER A 646 -4.19 32.41 35.33
CA SER A 646 -5.27 31.51 35.69
C SER A 646 -4.88 30.57 36.83
N ARG A 647 -5.90 29.98 37.52
CA ARG A 647 -5.70 29.06 38.63
C ARG A 647 -5.42 27.63 38.21
N ALA A 648 -6.15 27.11 37.21
CA ALA A 648 -5.88 25.82 36.59
C ALA A 648 -6.47 25.73 35.17
N LEU A 649 -5.87 24.89 34.35
CA LEU A 649 -6.46 24.42 33.10
C LEU A 649 -7.39 23.25 33.39
N ILE A 650 -8.62 23.31 32.88
CA ILE A 650 -9.51 22.15 32.82
C ILE A 650 -9.43 21.54 31.43
N PHE A 651 -9.01 20.27 31.33
CA PHE A 651 -8.91 19.60 30.04
C PHE A 651 -9.79 18.34 30.05
N ALA A 652 -11.08 18.58 29.78
CA ALA A 652 -12.16 17.60 29.93
C ALA A 652 -12.36 16.73 28.69
N SER A 653 -11.41 16.71 27.74
CA SER A 653 -11.53 15.97 26.49
C SER A 653 -11.74 14.47 26.70
N LEU A 654 -12.68 13.91 25.96
CA LEU A 654 -13.00 12.46 25.94
C LEU A 654 -12.02 11.67 25.07
N GLY A 655 -11.27 12.34 24.22
CA GLY A 655 -10.25 11.75 23.34
C GLY A 655 -9.35 12.84 22.74
N GLU A 656 -8.07 12.54 22.64
CA GLU A 656 -7.02 13.40 22.07
C GLU A 656 -5.95 12.56 21.40
N GLY A 657 -5.26 13.15 20.41
CA GLY A 657 -4.06 12.53 19.86
C GLY A 657 -2.83 12.79 20.71
N PHE A 658 -2.71 14.02 21.26
CA PHE A 658 -1.60 14.42 22.13
C PHE A 658 -2.03 15.34 23.26
N GLY A 659 -2.54 16.52 22.96
CA GLY A 659 -2.99 17.49 23.99
C GLY A 659 -2.03 18.64 24.19
N LEU A 660 -1.70 19.39 23.14
CA LEU A 660 -0.83 20.56 23.20
C LEU A 660 -1.19 21.54 24.32
N PRO A 661 -2.47 21.89 24.58
CA PRO A 661 -2.81 22.79 25.69
C PRO A 661 -2.33 22.34 27.07
N LEU A 662 -2.22 21.00 27.30
CA LEU A 662 -1.69 20.43 28.53
C LEU A 662 -0.22 20.80 28.74
N ILE A 663 0.57 20.71 27.69
CA ILE A 663 2.01 21.05 27.73
C ILE A 663 2.21 22.56 27.80
N GLU A 664 1.36 23.35 27.09
CA GLU A 664 1.39 24.81 27.16
C GLU A 664 1.12 25.32 28.58
N ALA A 665 0.15 24.72 29.27
CA ALA A 665 -0.13 25.01 30.68
C ALA A 665 1.07 24.64 31.57
N ALA A 666 1.68 23.47 31.34
CA ALA A 666 2.85 23.01 32.09
C ALA A 666 4.04 23.98 31.98
N GLN A 667 4.32 24.50 30.78
CA GLN A 667 5.37 25.52 30.55
C GLN A 667 5.12 26.81 31.35
N LYS A 668 3.87 27.19 31.51
CA LYS A 668 3.46 28.37 32.30
C LYS A 668 3.23 28.03 33.77
N LYS A 669 3.56 26.82 34.21
CA LYS A 669 3.40 26.31 35.59
C LYS A 669 1.95 26.35 36.07
N LEU A 670 0.99 26.37 35.13
CA LEU A 670 -0.42 26.36 35.42
C LEU A 670 -0.86 24.93 35.79
N PRO A 671 -1.39 24.68 37.00
CA PRO A 671 -1.91 23.37 37.39
C PRO A 671 -2.98 22.88 36.42
N VAL A 672 -3.12 21.55 36.30
CA VAL A 672 -4.02 20.95 35.32
C VAL A 672 -4.97 19.95 35.98
N ILE A 673 -6.26 20.06 35.68
CA ILE A 673 -7.34 19.13 36.05
C ILE A 673 -7.80 18.47 34.77
N ILE A 674 -7.49 17.21 34.60
CA ILE A 674 -7.62 16.55 33.31
C ILE A 674 -8.41 15.23 33.41
N ARG A 675 -9.07 14.85 32.33
CA ARG A 675 -9.76 13.57 32.26
C ARG A 675 -8.75 12.42 32.28
N ASP A 676 -9.13 11.33 32.94
CA ASP A 676 -8.35 10.10 32.97
C ASP A 676 -8.49 9.31 31.67
N ILE A 677 -7.63 9.60 30.69
CA ILE A 677 -7.56 8.89 29.40
C ILE A 677 -6.09 8.51 29.11
N PRO A 678 -5.87 7.44 28.30
CA PRO A 678 -4.52 6.89 28.10
C PRO A 678 -3.47 7.92 27.67
N VAL A 679 -3.77 8.77 26.69
CA VAL A 679 -2.84 9.78 26.19
C VAL A 679 -2.45 10.81 27.27
N PHE A 680 -3.38 11.19 28.16
CA PHE A 680 -3.08 12.12 29.23
C PHE A 680 -2.24 11.47 30.34
N ARG A 681 -2.46 10.16 30.59
CA ARG A 681 -1.59 9.38 31.47
C ARG A 681 -0.18 9.24 30.92
N GLU A 682 -0.05 9.06 29.59
CA GLU A 682 1.25 9.03 28.90
C GLU A 682 2.04 10.33 29.10
N ILE A 683 1.37 11.48 28.93
CA ILE A 683 2.00 12.80 28.91
C ILE A 683 2.20 13.36 30.32
N ALA A 684 1.15 13.40 31.14
CA ALA A 684 1.18 14.09 32.44
C ALA A 684 1.56 13.18 33.60
N GLN A 685 1.52 11.85 33.42
CA GLN A 685 1.88 10.87 34.44
C GLN A 685 1.22 11.19 35.80
N GLN A 686 2.00 11.39 36.90
CA GLN A 686 1.50 11.76 38.23
C GLN A 686 1.40 13.29 38.45
N HIS A 687 1.71 14.10 37.44
CA HIS A 687 1.85 15.56 37.57
C HIS A 687 0.58 16.35 37.27
N ALA A 688 -0.56 15.68 37.14
CA ALA A 688 -1.87 16.23 36.90
C ALA A 688 -2.90 15.71 37.93
N PHE A 689 -3.97 16.48 38.17
CA PHE A 689 -5.13 15.99 38.89
C PHE A 689 -6.11 15.33 37.91
N TYR A 690 -6.42 14.06 38.13
CA TYR A 690 -7.24 13.28 37.22
C TYR A 690 -8.66 13.14 37.72
N PHE A 691 -9.63 13.21 36.80
CA PHE A 691 -11.04 12.88 37.04
C PHE A 691 -11.59 11.91 36.00
N SER A 692 -12.64 11.17 36.36
CA SER A 692 -13.33 10.23 35.47
C SER A 692 -14.83 10.51 35.46
N GLY A 693 -15.52 10.01 34.41
CA GLY A 693 -16.97 10.14 34.26
C GLY A 693 -17.38 11.32 33.39
N GLU A 694 -18.59 11.22 32.81
CA GLU A 694 -19.12 12.20 31.83
C GLU A 694 -20.24 13.08 32.42
N ALA A 695 -20.68 12.86 33.66
CA ALA A 695 -21.65 13.69 34.33
C ALA A 695 -21.00 15.01 34.81
N PRO A 696 -21.73 16.15 34.81
CA PRO A 696 -21.21 17.42 35.30
C PRO A 696 -20.68 17.38 36.72
N GLU A 697 -21.33 16.58 37.59
CA GLU A 697 -20.95 16.37 39.01
C GLU A 697 -19.51 15.85 39.16
N ASN A 698 -19.02 15.07 38.17
CA ASN A 698 -17.66 14.55 38.22
C ASN A 698 -16.61 15.65 38.09
N ILE A 699 -16.83 16.65 37.24
CA ILE A 699 -15.96 17.80 37.11
C ILE A 699 -16.13 18.75 38.29
N ALA A 700 -17.36 19.02 38.73
CA ALA A 700 -17.60 19.88 39.89
C ALA A 700 -16.89 19.33 41.14
N LYS A 701 -17.05 18.05 41.45
CA LYS A 701 -16.37 17.36 42.53
C LYS A 701 -14.82 17.40 42.37
N ALA A 702 -14.33 17.17 41.15
CA ALA A 702 -12.91 17.23 40.87
C ALA A 702 -12.31 18.61 41.16
N ILE A 703 -13.02 19.67 40.79
CA ILE A 703 -12.63 21.04 41.08
C ILE A 703 -12.60 21.29 42.60
N GLU A 704 -13.63 20.88 43.33
CA GLU A 704 -13.69 21.04 44.79
C GLU A 704 -12.57 20.26 45.51
N GLU A 705 -12.34 19.00 45.14
CA GLU A 705 -11.25 18.19 45.72
C GLU A 705 -9.89 18.81 45.36
N TRP A 706 -9.70 19.26 44.13
CA TRP A 706 -8.45 19.88 43.74
C TRP A 706 -8.21 21.20 44.47
N LEU A 707 -9.24 22.05 44.68
CA LEU A 707 -9.14 23.29 45.46
C LEU A 707 -8.65 23.03 46.87
N ILE A 708 -9.12 21.98 47.54
CA ILE A 708 -8.63 21.57 48.87
C ILE A 708 -7.14 21.25 48.84
N LEU A 709 -6.66 20.56 47.83
CA LEU A 709 -5.22 20.26 47.66
C LEU A 709 -4.43 21.51 47.31
N TYR A 710 -5.01 22.40 46.51
CA TYR A 710 -4.38 23.66 46.13
C TYR A 710 -4.18 24.59 47.32
N GLU A 711 -5.18 24.75 48.17
CA GLU A 711 -5.12 25.56 49.39
C GLU A 711 -4.07 25.01 50.39
N LYS A 712 -3.92 23.71 50.45
CA LYS A 712 -2.89 23.03 51.24
C LYS A 712 -1.50 23.02 50.56
N ASN A 713 -1.39 23.54 49.34
CA ASN A 713 -0.16 23.53 48.53
C ASN A 713 0.42 22.13 48.26
N ILE A 714 -0.45 21.11 48.16
CA ILE A 714 -0.11 19.70 47.90
C ILE A 714 -0.70 19.13 46.62
N HIS A 715 -1.26 19.99 45.76
CA HIS A 715 -1.79 19.61 44.45
C HIS A 715 -0.67 19.15 43.51
N PRO A 716 -0.94 18.27 42.52
CA PRO A 716 0.04 17.88 41.51
C PRO A 716 0.62 19.09 40.77
N ARG A 717 1.92 19.06 40.52
CA ARG A 717 2.68 20.17 39.92
C ARG A 717 2.88 19.91 38.43
N SER A 718 2.19 20.63 37.60
CA SER A 718 2.28 20.52 36.12
C SER A 718 3.66 20.91 35.57
N GLU A 719 4.40 21.77 36.28
CA GLU A 719 5.77 22.16 35.92
C GLU A 719 6.76 20.98 35.86
N ASN A 720 6.40 19.84 36.47
CA ASN A 720 7.17 18.61 36.41
C ASN A 720 6.78 17.70 35.24
N ILE A 721 5.83 18.08 34.42
CA ILE A 721 5.49 17.34 33.21
C ILE A 721 6.66 17.51 32.22
N ASN A 722 7.21 16.38 31.77
CA ASN A 722 8.26 16.39 30.78
C ASN A 722 7.68 16.80 29.41
N TRP A 723 8.30 17.79 28.81
CA TRP A 723 7.92 18.25 27.49
C TRP A 723 9.16 18.46 26.61
N LEU A 724 8.94 18.44 25.30
CA LEU A 724 9.98 18.62 24.30
C LEU A 724 9.89 20.01 23.65
N THR A 725 11.03 20.60 23.33
CA THR A 725 11.07 21.69 22.35
C THR A 725 10.78 21.14 20.97
N TRP A 726 10.38 21.99 20.02
CA TRP A 726 10.19 21.57 18.63
C TRP A 726 11.47 21.01 18.03
N LYS A 727 12.62 21.52 18.43
CA LYS A 727 13.93 21.00 18.02
C LYS A 727 14.13 19.54 18.48
N GLN A 728 13.85 19.25 19.75
CA GLN A 728 13.96 17.89 20.30
C GLN A 728 12.93 16.95 19.64
N SER A 729 11.69 17.43 19.54
CA SER A 729 10.59 16.68 18.88
C SER A 729 10.95 16.30 17.45
N THR A 730 11.48 17.27 16.67
CA THR A 730 11.90 17.03 15.28
C THR A 730 13.08 16.07 15.21
N GLN A 731 14.00 16.11 16.18
CA GLN A 731 15.08 15.14 16.27
C GLN A 731 14.56 13.70 16.48
N PHE A 732 13.60 13.51 17.40
CA PHE A 732 12.95 12.21 17.56
C PHE A 732 12.15 11.75 16.33
N LEU A 733 11.53 12.70 15.60
CA LEU A 733 10.91 12.39 14.32
C LEU A 733 11.95 11.87 13.33
N LEU A 734 13.11 12.52 13.21
CA LEU A 734 14.19 12.11 12.29
C LEU A 734 14.78 10.73 12.65
N GLU A 735 14.85 10.36 13.92
CA GLU A 735 15.28 9.04 14.38
C GLU A 735 14.34 7.92 13.90
N ASN A 736 13.11 8.25 13.58
CA ASN A 736 12.13 7.34 12.99
C ASN A 736 12.26 7.22 11.46
N LEU A 737 13.14 7.95 10.80
CA LEU A 737 13.34 7.93 9.35
C LEU A 737 14.63 7.16 8.97
N PRO A 738 14.70 6.62 7.76
CA PRO A 738 15.90 5.95 7.27
C PRO A 738 16.97 6.97 6.80
N ILE A 739 17.37 7.87 7.69
CA ILE A 739 18.39 8.88 7.38
C ILE A 739 19.72 8.19 7.14
N ILE A 740 20.23 8.30 5.93
CA ILE A 740 21.52 7.73 5.52
C ILE A 740 22.60 8.79 5.76
N SER A 741 23.44 8.58 6.75
CA SER A 741 24.63 9.44 6.95
C SER A 741 25.51 9.44 5.71
N PRO A 742 26.10 10.58 5.31
CA PRO A 742 27.07 10.59 4.22
C PRO A 742 28.17 9.56 4.52
N ALA A 743 28.47 8.72 3.53
CA ALA A 743 29.60 7.81 3.66
C ALA A 743 30.85 8.65 3.95
N VAL A 744 31.46 8.43 5.11
CA VAL A 744 32.77 8.98 5.41
C VAL A 744 33.70 8.40 4.35
N ASN A 745 34.05 9.20 3.34
CA ASN A 745 35.09 8.83 2.38
C ASN A 745 36.36 8.52 3.18
N LYS A 746 36.64 7.23 3.37
CA LYS A 746 37.94 6.74 3.80
C LYS A 746 38.85 6.62 2.59
#